data_1e210b88dfc070d1ebe1f50816f5bf60
#
_entry.id   1e210b88dfc070d1ebe1f50816f5bf60
#
_cell.length_a   1.000
_cell.length_b   1.000
_cell.length_c   1.000
_cell.angle_alpha   90.00
_cell.angle_beta   90.00
_cell.angle_gamma   90.00
#
_symmetry.space_group_name_H-M   'P 1'
#
loop_
_entity.id
_entity.type
_entity.pdbx_description
1 polymer ?
#
loop_
_entity_poly.entity_id
_entity_poly.type
_entity_poly.pdbx_seq_one_letter_code
_entity_poly.pdbx_strand_id
1 'polypeptide(L)'
;MKSRKIGPWLVCITGVLWLQSVVWAVHPVTWRFNSEKAYSTGTFTATEVNNYGQLFLGRTAVKLVKKPTFGFVNTMVQTKNGDIFWGSSAPGKVWVYAAGKARAYYNLPGTGRQVLSLAVGERGHLLAGISGPGPARLVRLTQNAGGKVVAQSLFHRMGIKYIWAIHVNTNGSIYLATGPTGELWKISRAGKASLVLKTGTKNILAMVQAPHQNLVVGTDSPGLVIRVSEKTDKPFVLLSAGAAEIDALAVDPSGDIFAATASPLLARIGAAALNMQADLAGMGRPALVHGGKVLNARLHKDKGHVAPKPAKARLGRLPTRSHPLPLPFPSVGNVKSNVVYQITPMGRASILLHVPDMILAMVYRDGKLLLGLGGHGRLLEYDPFTQTETLVTRLKQMDILSLLAGRHGGLYLGTANGGQVLRLSGKAAASGTYMSRVLDAKLPADWGVAHLQAAMPPGTRVTIRTRSGNVKAAKTLGRFWSAWSAAMPANTWRKISSPAARYLQFKIHLMANKAGQSPVVDAAGLVYQQITVPPQINTVMAVPVAGDPHLVKIKWSATDANGDSLQYCLEYRQKGIPVWIALVNHLTDTNYLFKTNSVPSGKYRVKVIASNAADNSPQETFEVARETRYFVVENAPPVISGLKSNVLQDRSVVVTGFVHSRRVPVVAVAFQVDSGKYWQPAAASDKIFDAPLEGFSARTGKLAAGPHRITIRAVDAKGNKTYESVLVTVH
;
A
#
# COMPACT_ATOMS: atom_id res chain seq x y z
N MET A 1 -1.67 -52.31 74.06
CA MET A 1 -3.03 -52.90 74.10
C MET A 1 -4.01 -52.12 73.27
N LYS A 2 -4.70 -52.86 72.38
CA LYS A 2 -5.86 -52.44 71.56
C LYS A 2 -5.67 -51.43 70.44
N SER A 3 -5.38 -51.98 69.28
CA SER A 3 -5.59 -51.43 67.97
C SER A 3 -7.08 -51.07 67.69
N ARG A 4 -7.39 -49.93 67.12
CA ARG A 4 -8.61 -49.74 66.37
C ARG A 4 -8.27 -49.36 64.92
N LYS A 5 -8.65 -50.24 64.01
CA LYS A 5 -8.67 -50.08 62.55
C LYS A 5 -9.72 -49.03 62.20
N ILE A 6 -9.31 -48.03 61.40
CA ILE A 6 -10.25 -47.11 60.71
C ILE A 6 -10.03 -47.36 59.22
N GLY A 7 -11.08 -47.83 58.56
CA GLY A 7 -11.09 -48.15 57.12
C GLY A 7 -11.08 -46.88 56.27
N PRO A 8 -10.66 -46.97 54.99
CA PRO A 8 -10.59 -45.83 54.12
C PRO A 8 -11.98 -45.49 53.55
N TRP A 9 -12.45 -44.31 53.83
CA TRP A 9 -13.56 -43.69 53.11
C TRP A 9 -13.05 -43.16 51.78
N LEU A 10 -13.53 -43.78 50.68
CA LEU A 10 -13.34 -43.32 49.32
C LEU A 10 -14.26 -42.11 49.11
N VAL A 11 -13.71 -40.90 49.16
CA VAL A 11 -14.42 -39.71 48.77
C VAL A 11 -14.24 -39.58 47.25
N CYS A 12 -15.28 -39.94 46.49
CA CYS A 12 -15.39 -39.58 45.08
C CYS A 12 -15.60 -38.07 44.99
N ILE A 13 -14.51 -37.33 44.74
CA ILE A 13 -14.60 -35.95 44.27
C ILE A 13 -14.91 -36.02 42.78
N THR A 14 -16.18 -35.90 42.40
CA THR A 14 -16.60 -35.56 41.03
C THR A 14 -16.18 -34.13 40.79
N GLY A 15 -14.98 -33.97 40.20
CA GLY A 15 -14.53 -32.69 39.68
C GLY A 15 -15.43 -32.31 38.49
N VAL A 16 -16.40 -31.43 38.73
CA VAL A 16 -17.07 -30.71 37.67
C VAL A 16 -16.04 -29.80 37.06
N LEU A 17 -15.42 -30.24 35.95
CA LEU A 17 -14.67 -29.35 35.04
C LEU A 17 -15.67 -28.35 34.46
N TRP A 18 -15.71 -27.17 35.06
CA TRP A 18 -16.22 -26.00 34.39
C TRP A 18 -15.27 -25.71 33.24
N LEU A 19 -15.61 -26.19 32.05
CA LEU A 19 -15.11 -25.63 30.81
C LEU A 19 -15.60 -24.17 30.78
N GLN A 20 -14.76 -23.26 31.28
CA GLN A 20 -14.94 -21.86 30.99
C GLN A 20 -14.74 -21.75 29.48
N SER A 21 -15.83 -21.67 28.74
CA SER A 21 -15.82 -21.16 27.39
C SER A 21 -15.16 -19.78 27.48
N VAL A 22 -13.96 -19.68 26.90
CA VAL A 22 -13.30 -18.40 26.71
C VAL A 22 -14.20 -17.61 25.76
N VAL A 23 -15.04 -16.78 26.32
CA VAL A 23 -15.82 -15.84 25.52
C VAL A 23 -14.81 -14.88 24.92
N TRP A 24 -14.62 -14.97 23.63
CA TRP A 24 -13.79 -14.05 22.86
C TRP A 24 -14.62 -12.79 22.62
N ALA A 25 -14.67 -11.92 23.64
CA ALA A 25 -15.21 -10.58 23.47
C ALA A 25 -14.39 -9.82 22.43
N VAL A 26 -15.00 -8.89 21.71
CA VAL A 26 -14.31 -7.97 20.78
C VAL A 26 -13.03 -7.47 21.45
N HIS A 27 -11.86 -7.86 20.89
CA HIS A 27 -10.59 -7.60 21.54
C HIS A 27 -10.20 -6.13 21.46
N PRO A 28 -9.75 -5.51 22.57
CA PRO A 28 -9.16 -4.18 22.52
C PRO A 28 -7.94 -4.17 21.59
N VAL A 29 -7.93 -3.25 20.65
CA VAL A 29 -6.84 -3.05 19.69
C VAL A 29 -5.98 -1.88 20.16
N THR A 30 -4.66 -2.01 20.04
CA THR A 30 -3.72 -0.94 20.39
C THR A 30 -3.00 -0.44 19.16
N TRP A 31 -3.10 0.86 18.88
CA TRP A 31 -2.16 1.53 17.98
C TRP A 31 -0.90 1.90 18.76
N ARG A 32 0.24 1.43 18.28
CA ARG A 32 1.56 1.71 18.87
C ARG A 32 2.39 2.59 17.96
N PHE A 33 3.06 3.58 18.55
CA PHE A 33 4.00 4.50 17.92
C PHE A 33 5.31 4.41 18.70
N ASN A 34 6.22 3.56 18.27
CA ASN A 34 7.52 3.29 18.87
C ASN A 34 8.58 3.01 17.80
N SER A 35 8.40 3.54 16.60
CA SER A 35 9.34 3.42 15.49
C SER A 35 9.25 4.67 14.59
N GLU A 36 10.34 5.00 13.91
CA GLU A 36 10.36 6.08 12.91
C GLU A 36 9.22 5.92 11.89
N LYS A 37 9.02 4.71 11.37
CA LYS A 37 7.97 4.39 10.40
C LYS A 37 6.56 4.73 10.92
N ALA A 38 6.27 4.49 12.18
CA ALA A 38 4.96 4.80 12.77
C ALA A 38 4.72 6.32 12.81
N TYR A 39 5.75 7.11 13.16
CA TYR A 39 5.67 8.56 13.21
C TYR A 39 5.79 9.24 11.83
N SER A 40 6.55 8.65 10.88
CA SER A 40 6.93 9.29 9.60
C SER A 40 5.77 9.77 8.73
N THR A 41 4.57 9.20 8.92
CA THR A 41 3.35 9.58 8.17
C THR A 41 2.61 10.78 8.79
N GLY A 42 3.04 11.24 9.96
CA GLY A 42 2.48 12.40 10.66
C GLY A 42 3.03 13.74 10.16
N THR A 43 2.68 14.79 10.88
CA THR A 43 3.17 16.16 10.64
C THR A 43 4.05 16.59 11.81
N PHE A 44 5.25 16.97 11.48
CA PHE A 44 6.26 17.46 12.42
C PHE A 44 6.27 18.99 12.40
N THR A 45 6.18 19.60 13.57
CA THR A 45 6.34 21.04 13.75
C THR A 45 7.32 21.25 14.90
N ALA A 46 8.57 21.54 14.56
CA ALA A 46 9.69 21.63 15.50
C ALA A 46 9.82 20.38 16.41
N THR A 47 9.58 19.19 15.83
CA THR A 47 9.85 17.88 16.42
C THR A 47 10.58 17.01 15.41
N GLU A 48 11.41 16.10 15.90
CA GLU A 48 12.21 15.14 15.11
C GLU A 48 12.00 13.73 15.69
N VAL A 49 12.21 12.70 14.88
CA VAL A 49 12.15 11.30 15.33
C VAL A 49 13.34 10.52 14.80
N ASN A 50 13.99 9.71 15.64
CA ASN A 50 15.09 8.86 15.24
C ASN A 50 14.65 7.43 14.86
N ASN A 51 15.60 6.64 14.35
CA ASN A 51 15.37 5.24 13.95
C ASN A 51 14.97 4.32 15.11
N TYR A 52 15.25 4.70 16.36
CA TYR A 52 14.77 4.00 17.57
C TYR A 52 13.31 4.32 17.91
N GLY A 53 12.66 5.20 17.11
CA GLY A 53 11.27 5.63 17.35
C GLY A 53 11.11 6.67 18.44
N GLN A 54 12.17 7.31 18.85
CA GLN A 54 12.17 8.36 19.86
C GLN A 54 11.81 9.71 19.23
N LEU A 55 10.75 10.35 19.74
CA LEU A 55 10.28 11.67 19.31
C LEU A 55 10.76 12.73 20.30
N PHE A 56 11.41 13.78 19.81
CA PHE A 56 11.97 14.86 20.62
C PHE A 56 11.84 16.23 19.93
N LEU A 57 12.21 17.30 20.62
CA LEU A 57 12.17 18.64 20.06
C LEU A 57 13.23 18.77 18.95
N GLY A 58 12.77 19.30 17.84
CA GLY A 58 13.56 19.48 16.63
C GLY A 58 13.75 20.94 16.23
N ARG A 59 14.34 21.13 15.09
CA ARG A 59 14.63 22.43 14.51
C ARG A 59 13.40 23.07 13.87
N THR A 60 13.33 24.40 13.89
CA THR A 60 12.27 25.13 13.21
C THR A 60 12.60 25.39 11.73
N ALA A 61 11.65 25.14 10.85
CA ALA A 61 11.74 25.44 9.43
C ALA A 61 10.99 26.75 9.10
N VAL A 62 11.70 27.75 8.61
CA VAL A 62 11.14 29.04 8.21
C VAL A 62 11.21 29.17 6.70
N LYS A 63 10.10 29.54 6.05
CA LYS A 63 10.06 29.83 4.63
C LYS A 63 10.67 31.20 4.35
N LEU A 64 11.67 31.26 3.48
CA LEU A 64 12.26 32.51 3.05
C LEU A 64 11.42 33.21 1.96
N VAL A 65 10.65 32.41 1.19
CA VAL A 65 9.76 32.91 0.14
C VAL A 65 8.32 32.54 0.48
N LYS A 66 7.49 33.57 0.73
CA LYS A 66 6.08 33.33 1.12
C LYS A 66 5.25 32.77 -0.03
N LYS A 67 5.39 33.32 -1.24
CA LYS A 67 4.69 32.91 -2.46
C LYS A 67 5.71 32.67 -3.58
N PRO A 68 6.27 31.47 -3.72
CA PRO A 68 7.25 31.17 -4.76
C PRO A 68 6.60 31.20 -6.15
N THR A 69 7.34 31.71 -7.13
CA THR A 69 6.96 31.74 -8.55
C THR A 69 7.87 30.86 -9.39
N PHE A 70 8.50 29.86 -8.79
CA PHE A 70 9.42 28.89 -9.39
C PHE A 70 9.07 27.47 -8.96
N GLY A 71 9.28 26.50 -9.86
CA GLY A 71 8.96 25.08 -9.59
C GLY A 71 10.06 24.33 -8.87
N PHE A 72 11.34 24.71 -9.10
CA PHE A 72 12.53 23.96 -8.65
C PHE A 72 13.59 24.92 -8.13
N VAL A 73 14.26 24.51 -7.04
CA VAL A 73 15.48 25.15 -6.50
C VAL A 73 16.64 24.18 -6.69
N ASN A 74 17.36 24.31 -7.81
CA ASN A 74 18.34 23.32 -8.23
C ASN A 74 19.64 23.42 -7.43
N THR A 75 20.04 24.62 -7.05
CA THR A 75 21.32 24.90 -6.42
C THR A 75 21.22 26.15 -5.55
N MET A 76 22.01 26.22 -4.50
CA MET A 76 22.06 27.38 -3.59
C MET A 76 23.50 27.67 -3.20
N VAL A 77 23.84 28.96 -3.04
CA VAL A 77 25.12 29.41 -2.49
C VAL A 77 24.92 30.59 -1.54
N GLN A 78 25.84 30.76 -0.58
CA GLN A 78 25.86 31.90 0.32
C GLN A 78 27.12 32.74 0.09
N THR A 79 26.97 34.02 -0.07
CA THR A 79 28.09 34.98 -0.16
C THR A 79 28.72 35.29 1.20
N LYS A 80 29.85 35.98 1.20
CA LYS A 80 30.51 36.42 2.44
C LYS A 80 29.64 37.35 3.28
N ASN A 81 28.75 38.14 2.62
CA ASN A 81 27.82 39.10 3.27
C ASN A 81 26.59 38.42 3.85
N GLY A 82 26.46 37.09 3.68
CA GLY A 82 25.32 36.35 4.19
C GLY A 82 24.13 36.20 3.22
N ASP A 83 24.17 36.88 2.05
CA ASP A 83 23.11 36.77 1.04
C ASP A 83 23.06 35.35 0.47
N ILE A 84 21.85 34.83 0.28
CA ILE A 84 21.59 33.50 -0.29
C ILE A 84 21.13 33.66 -1.74
N PHE A 85 21.89 33.08 -2.64
CA PHE A 85 21.51 32.98 -4.04
C PHE A 85 21.06 31.56 -4.37
N TRP A 86 20.06 31.45 -5.25
CA TRP A 86 19.65 30.16 -5.78
C TRP A 86 19.33 30.21 -7.27
N GLY A 87 19.61 29.09 -7.93
CA GLY A 87 19.25 28.83 -9.31
C GLY A 87 17.93 28.08 -9.40
N SER A 88 17.05 28.50 -10.33
CA SER A 88 15.74 27.88 -10.54
C SER A 88 15.54 27.36 -11.94
N SER A 89 14.56 26.44 -12.07
CA SER A 89 13.92 26.02 -13.31
C SER A 89 12.43 26.42 -13.26
N ALA A 90 11.82 26.61 -14.43
CA ALA A 90 10.41 26.91 -14.60
C ALA A 90 9.86 28.07 -13.72
N PRO A 91 10.30 29.33 -13.91
CA PRO A 91 11.23 29.81 -14.91
C PRO A 91 12.70 29.72 -14.50
N GLY A 92 13.60 29.72 -15.49
CA GLY A 92 15.03 29.78 -15.28
C GLY A 92 15.47 31.18 -14.86
N LYS A 93 15.88 31.34 -13.60
CA LYS A 93 16.34 32.59 -13.02
C LYS A 93 17.40 32.34 -11.95
N VAL A 94 18.19 33.36 -11.71
CA VAL A 94 18.95 33.47 -10.46
C VAL A 94 18.17 34.39 -9.52
N TRP A 95 17.98 33.97 -8.30
CA TRP A 95 17.29 34.67 -7.25
C TRP A 95 18.26 35.04 -6.12
N VAL A 96 17.90 36.05 -5.33
CA VAL A 96 18.64 36.41 -4.13
C VAL A 96 17.69 36.66 -2.97
N TYR A 97 18.08 36.20 -1.78
CA TYR A 97 17.52 36.62 -0.50
C TYR A 97 18.55 37.47 0.22
N ALA A 98 18.25 38.74 0.33
CA ALA A 98 19.10 39.74 0.95
C ALA A 98 18.23 40.72 1.77
N ALA A 99 18.71 41.21 2.89
CA ALA A 99 17.99 42.14 3.77
C ALA A 99 16.54 41.70 4.08
N GLY A 100 16.31 40.39 4.31
CA GLY A 100 14.99 39.85 4.66
C GLY A 100 14.01 39.66 3.49
N LYS A 101 14.40 39.97 2.26
CA LYS A 101 13.53 39.90 1.07
C LYS A 101 14.12 39.03 -0.03
N ALA A 102 13.25 38.27 -0.69
CA ALA A 102 13.58 37.52 -1.89
C ALA A 102 13.20 38.29 -3.16
N ARG A 103 14.11 38.36 -4.14
CA ARG A 103 13.87 38.98 -5.44
C ARG A 103 14.62 38.24 -6.55
N ALA A 104 14.14 38.40 -7.79
CA ALA A 104 14.91 37.98 -8.96
C ALA A 104 16.18 38.79 -9.06
N TYR A 105 17.31 38.13 -9.23
CA TYR A 105 18.62 38.77 -9.41
C TYR A 105 18.99 38.85 -10.89
N TYR A 106 18.80 37.74 -11.62
CA TYR A 106 19.05 37.67 -13.06
C TYR A 106 18.04 36.80 -13.78
N ASN A 107 17.45 37.28 -14.85
CA ASN A 107 16.56 36.53 -15.72
C ASN A 107 17.36 35.95 -16.88
N LEU A 108 17.28 34.61 -17.09
CA LEU A 108 17.97 33.96 -18.18
C LEU A 108 17.34 34.39 -19.53
N PRO A 109 18.17 34.63 -20.54
CA PRO A 109 17.68 34.90 -21.89
C PRO A 109 17.19 33.56 -22.53
N GLY A 110 16.05 33.63 -23.22
CA GLY A 110 15.44 32.48 -23.90
C GLY A 110 14.57 31.60 -23.00
N THR A 111 13.73 30.78 -23.62
CA THR A 111 12.84 29.84 -22.95
C THR A 111 13.52 28.49 -22.70
N GLY A 112 13.04 27.72 -21.71
CA GLY A 112 13.51 26.37 -21.42
C GLY A 112 14.92 26.28 -20.79
N ARG A 113 15.58 27.42 -20.53
CA ARG A 113 16.88 27.44 -19.84
C ARG A 113 16.71 27.38 -18.34
N GLN A 114 17.70 26.82 -17.66
CA GLN A 114 17.71 26.62 -16.22
C GLN A 114 19.11 26.86 -15.64
N VAL A 115 19.16 27.19 -14.35
CA VAL A 115 20.40 27.30 -13.60
C VAL A 115 20.57 26.02 -12.77
N LEU A 116 21.51 25.17 -13.15
CA LEU A 116 21.78 23.91 -12.46
C LEU A 116 22.87 24.05 -11.40
N SER A 117 23.79 24.97 -11.58
CA SER A 117 24.92 25.18 -10.66
C SER A 117 25.22 26.66 -10.43
N LEU A 118 25.59 26.98 -9.21
CA LEU A 118 26.07 28.29 -8.78
C LEU A 118 27.37 28.14 -7.96
N ALA A 119 28.27 29.11 -8.07
CA ALA A 119 29.39 29.24 -7.20
C ALA A 119 29.71 30.71 -6.93
N VAL A 120 30.36 30.98 -5.81
CA VAL A 120 30.94 32.30 -5.48
C VAL A 120 32.37 32.29 -5.90
N GLY A 121 32.74 33.13 -6.88
CA GLY A 121 34.11 33.27 -7.37
C GLY A 121 34.97 34.20 -6.50
N GLU A 122 36.19 34.42 -6.96
CA GLU A 122 37.09 35.43 -6.37
C GLU A 122 36.35 36.79 -6.32
N ARG A 123 36.65 37.59 -5.33
CA ARG A 123 36.07 38.93 -5.10
C ARG A 123 34.54 38.92 -4.92
N GLY A 124 33.90 37.75 -4.66
CA GLY A 124 32.48 37.65 -4.37
C GLY A 124 31.54 37.66 -5.59
N HIS A 125 32.09 37.63 -6.81
CA HIS A 125 31.26 37.52 -8.02
C HIS A 125 30.49 36.19 -8.06
N LEU A 126 29.25 36.24 -8.54
CA LEU A 126 28.44 35.04 -8.70
C LEU A 126 28.73 34.39 -10.07
N LEU A 127 29.02 33.10 -10.06
CA LEU A 127 29.14 32.26 -11.25
C LEU A 127 27.91 31.42 -11.40
N ALA A 128 27.31 31.33 -12.63
CA ALA A 128 26.14 30.56 -12.91
C ALA A 128 26.34 29.65 -14.12
N GLY A 129 26.07 28.35 -13.94
CA GLY A 129 25.98 27.35 -15.00
C GLY A 129 24.59 27.33 -15.60
N ILE A 130 24.46 27.92 -16.78
CA ILE A 130 23.20 27.98 -17.54
C ILE A 130 23.12 26.79 -18.48
N SER A 131 22.09 25.99 -18.30
CA SER A 131 21.85 24.72 -19.01
C SER A 131 20.49 24.73 -19.73
N GLY A 132 20.28 23.81 -20.66
CA GLY A 132 18.99 23.66 -21.38
C GLY A 132 19.15 23.68 -22.90
N PRO A 133 18.20 24.21 -23.65
CA PRO A 133 18.28 24.24 -25.12
C PRO A 133 19.54 24.98 -25.62
N GLY A 134 20.26 24.34 -26.53
CA GLY A 134 21.54 24.83 -27.05
C GLY A 134 22.75 24.55 -26.12
N PRO A 135 23.93 25.10 -26.43
CA PRO A 135 25.12 24.91 -25.63
C PRO A 135 24.97 25.51 -24.23
N ALA A 136 25.45 24.77 -23.22
CA ALA A 136 25.54 25.30 -21.86
C ALA A 136 26.58 26.45 -21.77
N ARG A 137 26.34 27.38 -20.85
CA ARG A 137 27.22 28.54 -20.64
C ARG A 137 27.57 28.71 -19.18
N LEU A 138 28.84 28.94 -18.90
CA LEU A 138 29.25 29.53 -17.62
C LEU A 138 29.25 31.05 -17.78
N VAL A 139 28.52 31.73 -16.92
CA VAL A 139 28.47 33.18 -16.89
C VAL A 139 28.92 33.72 -15.53
N ARG A 140 29.63 34.86 -15.55
CA ARG A 140 29.90 35.69 -14.37
C ARG A 140 28.84 36.78 -14.31
N LEU A 141 28.15 36.86 -13.17
CA LEU A 141 27.13 37.85 -12.91
C LEU A 141 27.71 38.97 -12.03
N THR A 142 27.65 40.21 -12.51
CA THR A 142 28.14 41.40 -11.79
C THR A 142 27.09 42.51 -11.88
N GLN A 143 27.02 43.37 -10.88
CA GLN A 143 26.23 44.59 -10.96
C GLN A 143 27.10 45.71 -11.53
N ASN A 144 26.53 46.43 -12.53
CA ASN A 144 27.18 47.66 -13.02
C ASN A 144 26.88 48.85 -12.07
N ALA A 145 27.44 50.03 -12.36
CA ALA A 145 27.28 51.24 -11.56
C ALA A 145 25.78 51.64 -11.39
N GLY A 146 24.92 51.33 -12.35
CA GLY A 146 23.50 51.59 -12.27
C GLY A 146 22.68 50.49 -11.57
N GLY A 147 23.32 49.50 -10.90
CA GLY A 147 22.67 48.44 -10.17
C GLY A 147 22.08 47.32 -11.05
N LYS A 148 22.18 47.37 -12.38
CA LYS A 148 21.73 46.37 -13.32
C LYS A 148 22.72 45.18 -13.33
N VAL A 149 22.18 43.95 -13.25
CA VAL A 149 22.99 42.72 -13.34
C VAL A 149 23.35 42.44 -14.80
N VAL A 150 24.64 42.30 -15.05
CA VAL A 150 25.25 41.98 -16.36
C VAL A 150 25.87 40.58 -16.29
N ALA A 151 25.68 39.78 -17.37
CA ALA A 151 26.26 38.46 -17.51
C ALA A 151 27.42 38.48 -18.51
N GLN A 152 28.62 38.14 -18.07
CA GLN A 152 29.79 37.91 -18.89
C GLN A 152 29.95 36.42 -19.13
N SER A 153 29.99 35.98 -20.40
CA SER A 153 30.25 34.58 -20.74
C SER A 153 31.74 34.25 -20.52
N LEU A 154 32.01 33.25 -19.69
CA LEU A 154 33.39 32.76 -19.42
C LEU A 154 33.67 31.44 -20.18
N PHE A 155 32.65 30.67 -20.46
CA PHE A 155 32.79 29.38 -21.15
C PHE A 155 31.50 29.01 -21.89
N HIS A 156 31.64 28.54 -23.10
CA HIS A 156 30.59 27.81 -23.84
C HIS A 156 31.26 26.87 -24.84
N ARG A 157 30.68 25.72 -25.09
CA ARG A 157 31.20 24.76 -26.06
C ARG A 157 30.05 23.97 -26.68
N MET A 158 30.11 23.78 -28.01
CA MET A 158 29.18 22.90 -28.72
C MET A 158 29.31 21.46 -28.19
N GLY A 159 28.17 20.76 -28.05
CA GLY A 159 28.11 19.41 -27.48
C GLY A 159 27.92 19.34 -25.97
N ILE A 160 28.26 20.38 -25.23
CA ILE A 160 27.99 20.48 -23.79
C ILE A 160 26.61 21.12 -23.59
N LYS A 161 25.67 20.41 -22.99
CA LYS A 161 24.29 20.88 -22.72
C LYS A 161 24.07 21.23 -21.25
N TYR A 162 24.85 20.64 -20.34
CA TYR A 162 24.68 20.77 -18.91
C TYR A 162 25.99 21.15 -18.21
N ILE A 163 25.92 22.07 -17.24
CA ILE A 163 26.96 22.34 -16.25
C ILE A 163 26.34 21.98 -14.90
N TRP A 164 26.64 20.76 -14.44
CA TRP A 164 26.03 20.17 -13.25
C TRP A 164 26.62 20.75 -11.96
N ALA A 165 27.93 21.00 -11.94
CA ALA A 165 28.61 21.58 -10.80
C ALA A 165 29.72 22.54 -11.21
N ILE A 166 29.96 23.52 -10.37
CA ILE A 166 31.04 24.52 -10.51
C ILE A 166 31.87 24.51 -9.22
N HIS A 167 33.17 24.36 -9.33
CA HIS A 167 34.10 24.56 -8.22
C HIS A 167 35.12 25.66 -8.56
N VAL A 168 35.36 26.56 -7.60
CA VAL A 168 36.35 27.63 -7.72
C VAL A 168 37.51 27.34 -6.78
N ASN A 169 38.66 27.07 -7.34
CA ASN A 169 39.86 26.81 -6.58
C ASN A 169 40.44 28.09 -5.95
N THR A 170 41.23 27.97 -4.92
CA THR A 170 41.90 29.06 -4.22
C THR A 170 42.84 29.88 -5.10
N ASN A 171 43.38 29.29 -6.19
CA ASN A 171 44.21 29.99 -7.18
C ASN A 171 43.38 30.73 -8.25
N GLY A 172 42.04 30.73 -8.15
CA GLY A 172 41.12 31.39 -9.08
C GLY A 172 40.76 30.58 -10.33
N SER A 173 41.28 29.36 -10.50
CA SER A 173 40.83 28.44 -11.54
C SER A 173 39.40 27.93 -11.25
N ILE A 174 38.63 27.70 -12.30
CA ILE A 174 37.25 27.22 -12.21
C ILE A 174 37.17 25.82 -12.83
N TYR A 175 36.64 24.87 -12.10
CA TYR A 175 36.35 23.53 -12.64
C TYR A 175 34.87 23.39 -12.91
N LEU A 176 34.52 22.75 -14.05
CA LEU A 176 33.14 22.51 -14.51
C LEU A 176 32.89 21.02 -14.71
N ALA A 177 31.94 20.48 -13.99
CA ALA A 177 31.39 19.15 -14.22
C ALA A 177 30.29 19.25 -15.26
N THR A 178 30.41 18.52 -16.37
CA THR A 178 29.56 18.72 -17.55
C THR A 178 28.88 17.45 -18.05
N GLY A 179 27.90 17.63 -18.94
CA GLY A 179 27.18 16.61 -19.68
C GLY A 179 26.68 17.14 -21.04
N PRO A 180 26.32 16.28 -22.01
CA PRO A 180 26.19 14.81 -21.92
C PRO A 180 27.45 14.03 -22.34
N THR A 181 28.64 14.60 -22.28
CA THR A 181 29.91 13.97 -22.69
C THR A 181 30.80 13.55 -21.54
N GLY A 182 30.35 13.75 -20.27
CA GLY A 182 31.03 13.36 -19.06
C GLY A 182 32.45 13.97 -18.93
N GLU A 183 32.58 15.26 -19.16
CA GLU A 183 33.84 15.95 -19.22
C GLU A 183 34.01 16.89 -18.01
N LEU A 184 35.24 16.90 -17.42
CA LEU A 184 35.66 17.87 -16.45
C LEU A 184 36.56 18.91 -17.13
N TRP A 185 36.11 20.15 -17.13
CA TRP A 185 36.83 21.28 -17.71
C TRP A 185 37.45 22.16 -16.65
N LYS A 186 38.65 22.70 -16.92
CA LYS A 186 39.29 23.70 -16.10
C LYS A 186 39.41 25.00 -16.87
N ILE A 187 38.99 26.11 -16.27
CA ILE A 187 39.20 27.44 -16.80
C ILE A 187 40.25 28.10 -15.92
N SER A 188 41.38 28.45 -16.49
CA SER A 188 42.45 29.13 -15.77
C SER A 188 42.02 30.55 -15.37
N ARG A 189 42.74 31.18 -14.44
CA ARG A 189 42.52 32.59 -14.06
C ARG A 189 42.62 33.54 -15.26
N ALA A 190 43.45 33.22 -16.26
CA ALA A 190 43.57 33.95 -17.51
C ALA A 190 42.41 33.70 -18.51
N GLY A 191 41.44 32.87 -18.16
CA GLY A 191 40.26 32.54 -19.02
C GLY A 191 40.48 31.42 -20.04
N LYS A 192 41.67 30.76 -20.07
CA LYS A 192 41.96 29.64 -20.99
C LYS A 192 41.28 28.37 -20.47
N ALA A 193 40.41 27.76 -21.29
CA ALA A 193 39.77 26.51 -20.98
C ALA A 193 40.57 25.29 -21.46
N SER A 194 40.74 24.29 -20.62
CA SER A 194 41.38 23.01 -20.91
C SER A 194 40.56 21.83 -20.41
N LEU A 195 40.57 20.72 -21.14
CA LEU A 195 39.94 19.46 -20.72
C LEU A 195 40.86 18.77 -19.72
N VAL A 196 40.35 18.46 -18.52
CA VAL A 196 41.11 17.76 -17.45
C VAL A 196 40.87 16.26 -17.53
N LEU A 197 39.59 15.86 -17.72
CA LEU A 197 39.19 14.47 -17.65
C LEU A 197 37.96 14.23 -18.58
N LYS A 198 38.00 13.11 -19.28
CA LYS A 198 36.81 12.52 -19.93
C LYS A 198 36.57 11.18 -19.26
N THR A 199 35.40 11.04 -18.60
CA THR A 199 35.11 9.88 -17.75
C THR A 199 34.70 8.64 -18.52
N GLY A 200 34.23 8.79 -19.77
CA GLY A 200 33.58 7.72 -20.53
C GLY A 200 32.12 7.52 -20.20
N THR A 201 31.59 8.24 -19.21
CA THR A 201 30.17 8.31 -18.86
C THR A 201 29.49 9.49 -19.57
N LYS A 202 28.18 9.64 -19.45
CA LYS A 202 27.48 10.79 -20.06
C LYS A 202 27.59 12.05 -19.24
N ASN A 203 27.50 11.94 -17.91
CA ASN A 203 27.47 13.11 -17.03
C ASN A 203 28.43 12.95 -15.85
N ILE A 204 29.02 14.06 -15.44
CA ILE A 204 29.58 14.23 -14.10
C ILE A 204 28.53 15.00 -13.30
N LEU A 205 27.83 14.31 -12.38
CA LEU A 205 26.64 14.84 -11.70
C LEU A 205 26.98 15.65 -10.45
N ALA A 206 27.97 15.20 -9.70
CA ALA A 206 28.36 15.79 -8.43
C ALA A 206 29.84 16.13 -8.41
N MET A 207 30.20 17.18 -7.65
CA MET A 207 31.60 17.60 -7.46
C MET A 207 31.75 18.25 -6.09
N VAL A 208 32.79 17.87 -5.36
CA VAL A 208 33.11 18.42 -4.04
C VAL A 208 34.61 18.56 -3.86
N GLN A 209 35.05 19.57 -3.12
CA GLN A 209 36.45 19.70 -2.75
C GLN A 209 36.78 18.82 -1.55
N ALA A 210 37.86 18.09 -1.64
CA ALA A 210 38.46 17.32 -0.56
C ALA A 210 39.77 18.00 -0.07
N PRO A 211 40.31 17.64 1.11
CA PRO A 211 41.59 18.14 1.59
C PRO A 211 42.74 17.94 0.61
N HIS A 212 43.84 18.66 0.85
CA HIS A 212 45.10 18.58 0.09
C HIS A 212 44.98 18.93 -1.41
N GLN A 213 44.10 19.89 -1.75
CA GLN A 213 43.86 20.32 -3.14
C GLN A 213 43.46 19.14 -4.05
N ASN A 214 42.51 18.33 -3.57
CA ASN A 214 41.87 17.28 -4.33
C ASN A 214 40.43 17.68 -4.64
N LEU A 215 40.01 17.41 -5.87
CA LEU A 215 38.61 17.50 -6.29
C LEU A 215 38.05 16.08 -6.43
N VAL A 216 36.85 15.85 -5.93
CA VAL A 216 36.16 14.57 -6.08
C VAL A 216 34.92 14.77 -6.94
N VAL A 217 34.77 13.93 -7.96
CA VAL A 217 33.64 13.96 -8.88
C VAL A 217 32.88 12.63 -8.87
N GLY A 218 31.55 12.72 -9.01
CA GLY A 218 30.62 11.59 -9.13
C GLY A 218 29.98 11.57 -10.50
N THR A 219 29.85 10.38 -11.11
CA THR A 219 29.31 10.24 -12.46
C THR A 219 27.97 9.53 -12.49
N ASP A 220 27.25 9.65 -13.62
CA ASP A 220 26.16 8.75 -13.93
C ASP A 220 26.67 7.32 -14.24
N SER A 221 25.79 6.44 -14.66
CA SER A 221 26.07 5.00 -14.83
C SER A 221 27.19 4.72 -15.86
N PRO A 222 28.22 3.92 -15.50
CA PRO A 222 28.46 3.38 -14.15
C PRO A 222 28.91 4.47 -13.19
N GLY A 223 28.35 4.48 -11.96
CA GLY A 223 28.65 5.49 -10.95
C GLY A 223 30.08 5.40 -10.47
N LEU A 224 30.93 6.29 -10.94
CA LEU A 224 32.30 6.38 -10.54
C LEU A 224 32.52 7.53 -9.53
N VAL A 225 33.27 7.29 -8.50
CA VAL A 225 33.84 8.34 -7.63
C VAL A 225 35.29 8.49 -8.01
N ILE A 226 35.63 9.67 -8.55
CA ILE A 226 36.98 9.93 -9.09
C ILE A 226 37.60 11.11 -8.34
N ARG A 227 38.78 10.91 -7.78
CA ARG A 227 39.61 11.97 -7.22
C ARG A 227 40.49 12.55 -8.31
N VAL A 228 40.53 13.87 -8.40
CA VAL A 228 41.39 14.61 -9.32
C VAL A 228 42.29 15.53 -8.52
N SER A 229 43.60 15.41 -8.67
CA SER A 229 44.55 16.32 -8.04
C SER A 229 44.53 17.68 -8.74
N GLU A 230 44.19 18.76 -8.06
CA GLU A 230 44.14 20.10 -8.62
C GLU A 230 45.57 20.65 -8.94
N LYS A 231 46.62 20.00 -8.39
CA LYS A 231 48.04 20.36 -8.67
C LYS A 231 48.52 19.77 -10.00
N THR A 232 48.15 18.53 -10.28
CA THR A 232 48.68 17.76 -11.41
C THR A 232 47.64 17.41 -12.47
N ASP A 233 46.35 17.72 -12.20
CA ASP A 233 45.17 17.35 -13.00
C ASP A 233 45.06 15.81 -13.27
N LYS A 234 45.74 14.97 -12.44
CA LYS A 234 45.73 13.51 -12.56
C LYS A 234 44.50 12.91 -11.87
N PRO A 235 43.67 12.10 -12.59
CA PRO A 235 42.54 11.41 -12.01
C PRO A 235 42.93 10.07 -11.39
N PHE A 236 42.15 9.65 -10.35
CA PHE A 236 42.22 8.32 -9.74
C PHE A 236 40.82 7.86 -9.32
N VAL A 237 40.39 6.69 -9.78
CA VAL A 237 39.07 6.13 -9.42
C VAL A 237 39.14 5.55 -8.02
N LEU A 238 38.32 6.08 -7.12
CA LEU A 238 38.21 5.63 -5.72
C LEU A 238 37.15 4.52 -5.55
N LEU A 239 36.05 4.60 -6.32
CA LEU A 239 34.97 3.67 -6.23
C LEU A 239 34.28 3.52 -7.59
N SER A 240 33.85 2.29 -7.91
CA SER A 240 32.91 2.00 -8.97
C SER A 240 31.65 1.35 -8.35
N ALA A 241 30.54 2.06 -8.38
CA ALA A 241 29.27 1.59 -7.82
C ALA A 241 28.43 0.72 -8.81
N GLY A 242 29.05 0.29 -9.90
CA GLY A 242 28.42 -0.55 -10.91
C GLY A 242 27.38 0.21 -11.74
N ALA A 243 26.13 -0.25 -11.74
CA ALA A 243 25.05 0.35 -12.53
C ALA A 243 24.39 1.58 -11.88
N ALA A 244 24.70 1.91 -10.63
CA ALA A 244 24.13 3.05 -9.91
C ALA A 244 24.84 4.37 -10.31
N GLU A 245 24.12 5.50 -10.20
CA GLU A 245 24.66 6.85 -10.39
C GLU A 245 25.17 7.40 -9.04
N ILE A 246 26.11 8.34 -9.05
CA ILE A 246 26.58 9.10 -7.88
C ILE A 246 25.96 10.50 -7.97
N ASP A 247 24.84 10.71 -7.28
CA ASP A 247 24.08 11.95 -7.37
C ASP A 247 24.53 13.04 -6.39
N ALA A 248 25.10 12.64 -5.25
CA ALA A 248 25.55 13.58 -4.24
C ALA A 248 26.85 13.12 -3.59
N LEU A 249 27.69 14.10 -3.30
CA LEU A 249 28.98 13.94 -2.62
C LEU A 249 29.09 14.90 -1.43
N ALA A 250 29.65 14.43 -0.36
CA ALA A 250 30.09 15.27 0.77
C ALA A 250 31.46 14.81 1.25
N VAL A 251 32.18 15.69 1.93
CA VAL A 251 33.51 15.39 2.51
C VAL A 251 33.54 15.93 3.93
N ASP A 252 34.08 15.18 4.84
CA ASP A 252 34.32 15.62 6.21
C ASP A 252 35.70 16.28 6.40
N PRO A 253 35.95 16.91 7.56
CA PRO A 253 37.26 17.54 7.82
C PRO A 253 38.44 16.58 7.85
N SER A 254 38.23 15.27 8.08
CA SER A 254 39.27 14.24 8.06
C SER A 254 39.64 13.80 6.64
N GLY A 255 38.80 14.16 5.67
CA GLY A 255 38.94 13.79 4.26
C GLY A 255 38.17 12.53 3.85
N ASP A 256 37.33 11.98 4.72
CA ASP A 256 36.42 10.91 4.36
C ASP A 256 35.37 11.45 3.36
N ILE A 257 35.21 10.72 2.26
CA ILE A 257 34.28 11.07 1.19
C ILE A 257 33.03 10.25 1.36
N PHE A 258 31.88 10.91 1.38
CA PHE A 258 30.57 10.29 1.38
C PHE A 258 29.98 10.40 -0.02
N ALA A 259 29.59 9.24 -0.61
CA ALA A 259 29.06 9.17 -1.95
C ALA A 259 27.68 8.52 -1.92
N ALA A 260 26.65 9.26 -2.33
CA ALA A 260 25.29 8.78 -2.38
C ALA A 260 24.96 8.26 -3.78
N THR A 261 24.40 7.05 -3.84
CA THR A 261 23.95 6.43 -5.11
C THR A 261 22.47 6.61 -5.34
N ALA A 262 22.08 6.66 -6.63
CA ALA A 262 20.70 6.49 -7.08
C ALA A 262 20.55 5.18 -7.87
N SER A 263 19.41 4.51 -7.69
CA SER A 263 19.08 3.33 -8.52
C SER A 263 18.77 3.74 -9.96
N PRO A 264 19.30 3.05 -10.98
CA PRO A 264 19.08 3.39 -12.40
C PRO A 264 17.62 3.45 -12.80
N LEU A 265 16.75 2.68 -12.15
CA LEU A 265 15.31 2.68 -12.40
C LEU A 265 14.63 3.96 -11.89
N LEU A 266 15.08 4.47 -10.75
CA LEU A 266 14.55 5.70 -10.14
C LEU A 266 15.16 6.94 -10.77
N ALA A 267 16.44 6.90 -11.16
CA ALA A 267 17.12 7.95 -11.91
C ALA A 267 16.49 8.19 -13.28
N ARG A 268 16.03 7.15 -13.98
CA ARG A 268 15.29 7.28 -15.25
C ARG A 268 13.97 8.03 -15.08
N ILE A 269 13.27 7.84 -13.97
CA ILE A 269 12.02 8.57 -13.68
C ILE A 269 12.32 10.05 -13.39
N GLY A 270 13.37 10.35 -12.64
CA GLY A 270 13.80 11.72 -12.36
C GLY A 270 14.32 12.46 -13.61
N ALA A 271 15.18 11.82 -14.41
CA ALA A 271 15.70 12.38 -15.65
C ALA A 271 14.62 12.53 -16.74
N ALA A 272 13.66 11.60 -16.82
CA ALA A 272 12.52 11.71 -17.71
C ALA A 272 11.59 12.86 -17.31
N ALA A 273 11.38 13.10 -16.02
CA ALA A 273 10.59 14.23 -15.53
C ALA A 273 11.27 15.58 -15.84
N LEU A 274 12.59 15.66 -15.74
CA LEU A 274 13.38 16.83 -16.12
C LEU A 274 13.35 17.07 -17.64
N ASN A 275 13.39 16.01 -18.45
CA ASN A 275 13.34 16.10 -19.91
C ASN A 275 11.92 16.37 -20.43
N MET A 276 10.88 15.77 -19.87
CA MET A 276 9.47 16.07 -20.23
C MET A 276 9.10 17.52 -19.94
N GLN A 277 9.67 18.16 -18.91
CA GLN A 277 9.43 19.59 -18.67
C GLN A 277 10.17 20.52 -19.64
N ALA A 278 11.31 20.09 -20.18
CA ALA A 278 11.97 20.82 -21.25
C ALA A 278 11.18 20.76 -22.55
N ASP A 279 10.56 19.62 -22.85
CA ASP A 279 9.71 19.43 -24.04
C ASP A 279 8.34 20.10 -23.93
N LEU A 280 7.74 20.13 -22.73
CA LEU A 280 6.46 20.82 -22.46
C LEU A 280 6.60 22.35 -22.42
N ALA A 281 7.79 22.88 -22.13
CA ALA A 281 8.05 24.33 -22.21
C ALA A 281 8.19 24.83 -23.67
N GLY A 282 8.38 23.94 -24.63
CA GLY A 282 8.42 24.22 -26.08
C GLY A 282 7.05 24.15 -26.79
N MET A 283 6.04 23.59 -26.15
CA MET A 283 4.68 23.52 -26.68
C MET A 283 3.78 24.55 -25.99
N GLY A 284 3.23 25.46 -26.80
CA GLY A 284 2.31 26.52 -26.34
C GLY A 284 1.14 25.97 -25.52
N ARG A 285 0.73 26.74 -24.51
CA ARG A 285 -0.33 26.51 -23.52
C ARG A 285 -1.42 25.53 -23.98
N PRO A 286 -1.65 24.41 -23.28
CA PRO A 286 -2.93 23.72 -23.37
C PRO A 286 -3.97 24.45 -22.51
N ALA A 287 -5.13 24.66 -23.10
CA ALA A 287 -6.31 25.19 -22.43
C ALA A 287 -6.71 24.30 -21.25
N LEU A 288 -7.14 24.92 -20.16
CA LEU A 288 -7.78 24.28 -19.01
C LEU A 288 -9.01 23.49 -19.47
N VAL A 289 -8.95 22.17 -19.40
CA VAL A 289 -10.13 21.31 -19.48
C VAL A 289 -10.50 20.87 -18.07
N HIS A 290 -11.63 21.37 -17.61
CA HIS A 290 -12.37 20.84 -16.46
C HIS A 290 -13.07 19.54 -16.87
N GLY A 291 -12.97 18.51 -16.06
CA GLY A 291 -13.86 17.35 -16.15
C GLY A 291 -13.13 15.99 -16.15
N GLY A 292 -13.12 15.35 -14.98
CA GLY A 292 -12.58 14.00 -14.82
C GLY A 292 -13.37 12.94 -15.54
N LYS A 293 -12.66 12.00 -16.13
CA LYS A 293 -13.06 10.59 -16.25
C LYS A 293 -11.81 9.74 -16.43
N VAL A 294 -11.65 8.80 -15.53
CA VAL A 294 -10.62 7.76 -15.61
C VAL A 294 -11.03 6.80 -16.73
N LEU A 295 -10.22 6.70 -17.78
CA LEU A 295 -10.36 5.71 -18.84
C LEU A 295 -9.51 4.48 -18.49
N ASN A 296 -10.19 3.37 -18.18
CA ASN A 296 -9.58 2.04 -18.12
C ASN A 296 -9.21 1.59 -19.54
N ALA A 297 -7.93 1.51 -19.84
CA ALA A 297 -7.46 0.87 -21.07
C ALA A 297 -7.56 -0.65 -20.91
N ARG A 298 -8.48 -1.26 -21.66
CA ARG A 298 -8.54 -2.71 -21.89
C ARG A 298 -7.41 -3.12 -22.85
N LEU A 299 -6.57 -4.03 -22.39
CA LEU A 299 -5.61 -4.76 -23.24
C LEU A 299 -6.38 -5.65 -24.23
N HIS A 300 -6.27 -5.35 -25.52
CA HIS A 300 -6.64 -6.26 -26.60
C HIS A 300 -5.57 -7.34 -26.74
N LYS A 301 -6.02 -8.59 -26.68
CA LYS A 301 -5.26 -9.77 -27.12
C LYS A 301 -5.28 -9.80 -28.64
N ASP A 302 -4.14 -9.63 -29.24
CA ASP A 302 -3.94 -9.99 -30.66
C ASP A 302 -3.24 -11.34 -30.78
N LYS A 303 -3.82 -12.15 -31.67
CA LYS A 303 -3.38 -13.50 -31.96
C LYS A 303 -2.33 -13.51 -33.09
N GLY A 304 -1.24 -14.21 -32.84
CA GLY A 304 -0.55 -15.06 -33.81
C GLY A 304 0.23 -14.39 -34.93
N HIS A 305 1.56 -14.31 -34.74
CA HIS A 305 2.49 -14.49 -35.86
C HIS A 305 3.68 -15.33 -35.42
N VAL A 306 3.92 -16.37 -36.20
CA VAL A 306 4.98 -17.36 -36.08
C VAL A 306 6.33 -16.69 -36.38
N ALA A 307 7.30 -16.81 -35.46
CA ALA A 307 8.66 -16.37 -35.66
C ALA A 307 9.48 -17.44 -36.40
N PRO A 308 10.35 -17.07 -37.35
CA PRO A 308 11.26 -18.02 -38.04
C PRO A 308 12.46 -18.37 -37.14
N LYS A 309 12.90 -19.63 -37.26
CA LYS A 309 14.05 -20.23 -36.56
C LYS A 309 15.36 -19.53 -36.93
N PRO A 310 16.30 -19.32 -35.95
CA PRO A 310 17.60 -18.76 -36.26
C PRO A 310 18.54 -19.81 -36.90
N ALA A 311 19.24 -19.39 -37.94
CA ALA A 311 20.28 -20.14 -38.63
C ALA A 311 21.54 -20.26 -37.76
N LYS A 312 22.16 -21.44 -37.76
CA LYS A 312 23.45 -21.74 -37.09
C LYS A 312 24.58 -21.01 -37.78
N ALA A 313 25.21 -20.05 -37.11
CA ALA A 313 26.47 -19.45 -37.49
C ALA A 313 27.64 -20.20 -36.85
N ARG A 314 28.61 -20.62 -37.68
CA ARG A 314 29.86 -21.29 -37.28
C ARG A 314 30.79 -20.31 -36.57
N LEU A 315 31.28 -20.72 -35.41
CA LEU A 315 32.34 -20.02 -34.69
C LEU A 315 33.70 -20.16 -35.38
N GLY A 316 34.25 -19.03 -35.82
CA GLY A 316 35.67 -18.89 -36.15
C GLY A 316 36.48 -18.55 -34.91
N ARG A 317 37.56 -19.28 -34.65
CA ARG A 317 38.54 -19.03 -33.58
C ARG A 317 39.22 -17.69 -33.79
N LEU A 318 39.24 -16.83 -32.75
CA LEU A 318 40.08 -15.64 -32.60
C LEU A 318 41.11 -15.89 -31.49
N PRO A 319 42.32 -15.28 -31.63
CA PRO A 319 43.46 -15.62 -30.76
C PRO A 319 43.39 -14.98 -29.36
N THR A 320 43.87 -15.75 -28.41
CA THR A 320 44.09 -15.38 -27.00
C THR A 320 44.96 -14.14 -26.84
N ARG A 321 44.40 -13.09 -26.24
CA ARG A 321 45.19 -12.03 -25.61
C ARG A 321 44.89 -11.97 -24.12
N SER A 322 45.98 -11.90 -23.36
CA SER A 322 46.13 -11.83 -21.92
C SER A 322 45.01 -11.08 -21.16
N HIS A 323 44.43 -11.78 -20.19
CA HIS A 323 43.51 -11.20 -19.19
C HIS A 323 44.25 -10.21 -18.27
N PRO A 324 43.70 -9.01 -18.02
CA PRO A 324 44.04 -8.26 -16.82
C PRO A 324 43.44 -8.99 -15.63
N LEU A 325 44.22 -9.14 -14.55
CA LEU A 325 43.80 -9.68 -13.28
C LEU A 325 42.54 -8.94 -12.78
N PRO A 326 41.51 -9.63 -12.30
CA PRO A 326 40.40 -8.95 -11.67
C PRO A 326 40.84 -8.42 -10.31
N LEU A 327 40.82 -7.11 -10.15
CA LEU A 327 40.92 -6.47 -8.86
C LEU A 327 39.69 -6.89 -8.02
N PRO A 328 39.87 -7.28 -6.74
CA PRO A 328 38.78 -7.70 -5.88
C PRO A 328 38.00 -6.48 -5.40
N PHE A 329 37.11 -5.96 -6.25
CA PHE A 329 36.06 -5.06 -5.79
C PHE A 329 34.84 -5.91 -5.52
N PRO A 330 34.12 -5.76 -4.38
CA PRO A 330 32.90 -6.45 -4.13
C PRO A 330 31.88 -6.03 -5.19
N SER A 331 31.47 -6.95 -6.05
CA SER A 331 30.32 -6.78 -6.93
C SER A 331 29.07 -6.70 -6.04
N VAL A 332 28.55 -5.49 -5.85
CA VAL A 332 27.30 -5.28 -5.14
C VAL A 332 26.17 -5.77 -6.03
N GLY A 333 25.59 -6.93 -5.67
CA GLY A 333 24.40 -7.48 -6.34
C GLY A 333 23.26 -6.46 -6.38
N ASN A 334 22.21 -6.74 -7.17
CA ASN A 334 21.01 -5.89 -7.36
C ASN A 334 20.50 -5.24 -6.07
N VAL A 335 21.02 -4.05 -5.74
CA VAL A 335 20.63 -3.29 -4.55
C VAL A 335 19.29 -2.61 -4.85
N LYS A 336 18.23 -3.05 -4.17
CA LYS A 336 16.88 -2.45 -4.27
C LYS A 336 16.75 -1.11 -3.53
N SER A 337 17.83 -0.60 -2.92
CA SER A 337 17.87 0.65 -2.14
C SER A 337 19.04 1.51 -2.60
N ASN A 338 18.91 2.82 -2.43
CA ASN A 338 20.02 3.74 -2.59
C ASN A 338 20.95 3.61 -1.37
N VAL A 339 22.25 3.79 -1.57
CA VAL A 339 23.23 3.65 -0.50
C VAL A 339 24.12 4.89 -0.40
N VAL A 340 24.62 5.16 0.80
CA VAL A 340 25.72 6.08 1.03
C VAL A 340 26.96 5.26 1.30
N TYR A 341 28.00 5.46 0.48
CA TYR A 341 29.33 4.93 0.73
C TYR A 341 30.16 5.92 1.55
N GLN A 342 30.98 5.41 2.46
CA GLN A 342 32.07 6.11 3.07
C GLN A 342 33.37 5.62 2.43
N ILE A 343 34.19 6.54 1.94
CA ILE A 343 35.49 6.25 1.30
C ILE A 343 36.51 7.00 2.06
N THR A 344 37.42 6.28 2.74
CA THR A 344 38.52 6.90 3.50
C THR A 344 39.53 7.57 2.56
N PRO A 345 40.39 8.51 3.05
CA PRO A 345 41.47 9.12 2.26
C PRO A 345 42.41 8.08 1.64
N MET A 346 42.57 6.92 2.27
CA MET A 346 43.36 5.79 1.77
C MET A 346 42.64 4.95 0.70
N GLY A 347 41.37 5.28 0.35
CA GLY A 347 40.61 4.59 -0.72
C GLY A 347 39.84 3.38 -0.28
N ARG A 348 39.74 3.07 1.03
CA ARG A 348 38.86 2.01 1.53
C ARG A 348 37.41 2.49 1.46
N ALA A 349 36.59 1.78 0.70
CA ALA A 349 35.15 2.05 0.58
C ALA A 349 34.32 1.04 1.39
N SER A 350 33.30 1.53 2.10
CA SER A 350 32.31 0.74 2.82
C SER A 350 30.93 1.35 2.68
N ILE A 351 29.87 0.52 2.75
CA ILE A 351 28.48 1.01 2.80
C ILE A 351 28.22 1.51 4.22
N LEU A 352 27.81 2.77 4.32
CA LEU A 352 27.50 3.42 5.57
C LEU A 352 26.01 3.34 5.91
N LEU A 353 25.14 3.51 4.90
CA LEU A 353 23.70 3.66 5.10
C LEU A 353 22.92 3.17 3.87
N HIS A 354 21.79 2.52 4.10
CA HIS A 354 20.79 2.18 3.09
C HIS A 354 19.57 3.08 3.21
N VAL A 355 19.19 3.75 2.13
CA VAL A 355 18.04 4.68 2.09
C VAL A 355 17.05 4.22 1.03
N PRO A 356 15.75 4.02 1.35
CA PRO A 356 14.76 3.57 0.37
C PRO A 356 14.40 4.63 -0.66
N ASP A 357 14.52 5.92 -0.33
CA ASP A 357 14.25 7.05 -1.22
C ASP A 357 15.52 7.50 -1.97
N MET A 358 15.33 8.20 -3.10
CA MET A 358 16.46 8.81 -3.82
C MET A 358 17.13 9.88 -2.97
N ILE A 359 18.44 9.86 -2.90
CA ILE A 359 19.25 10.89 -2.24
C ILE A 359 19.62 11.93 -3.29
N LEU A 360 18.98 13.10 -3.27
CA LEU A 360 19.16 14.15 -4.27
C LEU A 360 20.17 15.22 -3.85
N ALA A 361 20.40 15.37 -2.56
CA ALA A 361 21.38 16.32 -2.02
C ALA A 361 21.95 15.78 -0.73
N MET A 362 23.23 16.05 -0.48
CA MET A 362 23.92 15.67 0.73
C MET A 362 24.89 16.76 1.18
N VAL A 363 24.98 16.97 2.48
CA VAL A 363 25.99 17.86 3.09
C VAL A 363 26.47 17.26 4.40
N TYR A 364 27.80 17.32 4.63
CA TYR A 364 28.38 16.98 5.93
C TYR A 364 28.48 18.24 6.78
N ARG A 365 28.06 18.12 8.04
CA ARG A 365 28.09 19.24 8.96
C ARG A 365 28.00 18.78 10.42
N ASP A 366 28.83 19.41 11.27
CA ASP A 366 28.83 19.20 12.73
C ASP A 366 28.90 17.70 13.11
N GLY A 367 29.73 16.90 12.40
CA GLY A 367 29.87 15.47 12.62
C GLY A 367 28.82 14.59 11.98
N LYS A 368 27.84 15.15 11.22
CA LYS A 368 26.69 14.44 10.71
C LYS A 368 26.48 14.65 9.22
N LEU A 369 25.85 13.67 8.57
CA LEU A 369 25.36 13.76 7.21
C LEU A 369 23.91 14.21 7.19
N LEU A 370 23.59 15.21 6.37
CA LEU A 370 22.25 15.66 6.09
C LEU A 370 21.88 15.27 4.66
N LEU A 371 20.79 14.53 4.50
CA LEU A 371 20.35 13.93 3.24
C LEU A 371 18.99 14.50 2.83
N GLY A 372 18.95 15.19 1.69
CA GLY A 372 17.73 15.65 1.05
C GLY A 372 17.19 14.56 0.14
N LEU A 373 15.96 14.08 0.41
CA LEU A 373 15.40 12.94 -0.27
C LEU A 373 14.30 13.33 -1.28
N GLY A 374 14.19 12.52 -2.33
CA GLY A 374 13.15 12.57 -3.33
C GLY A 374 11.92 11.72 -2.97
N GLY A 375 10.77 12.03 -3.60
CA GLY A 375 9.53 11.27 -3.51
C GLY A 375 8.63 11.57 -2.31
N HIS A 376 9.19 12.00 -1.18
CA HIS A 376 8.42 12.24 0.05
C HIS A 376 8.80 13.50 0.83
N GLY A 377 9.73 14.32 0.30
CA GLY A 377 10.18 15.58 0.91
C GLY A 377 10.81 15.39 2.30
N ARG A 378 11.50 14.28 2.52
CA ARG A 378 12.15 13.96 3.80
C ARG A 378 13.54 14.55 3.85
N LEU A 379 13.90 15.15 4.99
CA LEU A 379 15.26 15.47 5.36
C LEU A 379 15.68 14.48 6.44
N LEU A 380 16.69 13.67 6.16
CA LEU A 380 17.33 12.78 7.14
C LEU A 380 18.64 13.38 7.63
N GLU A 381 18.93 13.19 8.90
CA GLU A 381 20.23 13.41 9.50
C GLU A 381 20.78 12.07 9.94
N TYR A 382 22.00 11.75 9.56
CA TYR A 382 22.70 10.53 9.96
C TYR A 382 23.97 10.88 10.71
N ASP A 383 24.12 10.32 11.89
CA ASP A 383 25.31 10.43 12.72
C ASP A 383 26.17 9.17 12.52
N PRO A 384 27.33 9.26 11.85
CA PRO A 384 28.17 8.09 11.57
C PRO A 384 28.76 7.44 12.81
N PHE A 385 28.95 8.23 13.89
CA PHE A 385 29.58 7.76 15.13
C PHE A 385 28.57 6.92 15.97
N THR A 386 27.34 7.41 16.12
CA THR A 386 26.31 6.71 16.89
C THR A 386 25.43 5.80 16.03
N GLN A 387 25.59 5.85 14.70
CA GLN A 387 24.76 5.16 13.71
C GLN A 387 23.27 5.50 13.85
N THR A 388 22.97 6.72 14.28
CA THR A 388 21.60 7.19 14.50
C THR A 388 21.09 7.92 13.26
N GLU A 389 19.97 7.44 12.75
CA GLU A 389 19.18 8.12 11.72
C GLU A 389 18.10 8.96 12.39
N THR A 390 17.95 10.21 11.99
CA THR A 390 16.91 11.11 12.50
C THR A 390 16.13 11.71 11.33
N LEU A 391 14.82 11.50 11.32
CA LEU A 391 13.91 12.23 10.43
C LEU A 391 13.71 13.64 11.00
N VAL A 392 14.43 14.60 10.41
CA VAL A 392 14.41 16.00 10.85
C VAL A 392 13.12 16.70 10.48
N THR A 393 12.66 16.50 9.26
CA THR A 393 11.38 17.07 8.81
C THR A 393 10.85 16.34 7.59
N ARG A 394 9.55 16.47 7.38
CA ARG A 394 8.86 16.03 6.17
C ARG A 394 8.10 17.23 5.58
N LEU A 395 8.54 17.65 4.41
CA LEU A 395 7.95 18.78 3.71
C LEU A 395 6.72 18.33 2.90
N LYS A 396 5.87 19.28 2.54
CA LYS A 396 4.75 19.03 1.62
C LYS A 396 5.21 18.83 0.17
N GLN A 397 6.33 19.44 -0.18
CA GLN A 397 6.99 19.26 -1.46
C GLN A 397 7.58 17.85 -1.54
N MET A 398 7.57 17.26 -2.72
CA MET A 398 7.96 15.85 -2.86
C MET A 398 9.49 15.65 -2.77
N ASP A 399 10.29 16.63 -3.16
CA ASP A 399 11.73 16.47 -3.29
C ASP A 399 12.50 17.61 -2.63
N ILE A 400 13.61 17.28 -1.96
CA ILE A 400 14.62 18.24 -1.49
C ILE A 400 15.83 18.14 -2.44
N LEU A 401 15.90 19.08 -3.40
CA LEU A 401 16.91 19.06 -4.46
C LEU A 401 18.27 19.62 -4.07
N SER A 402 18.28 20.55 -3.15
CA SER A 402 19.53 21.20 -2.77
C SER A 402 19.58 21.49 -1.28
N LEU A 403 20.77 21.35 -0.71
CA LEU A 403 21.10 21.64 0.67
C LEU A 403 22.27 22.63 0.70
N LEU A 404 22.22 23.59 1.61
CA LEU A 404 23.30 24.54 1.82
C LEU A 404 23.56 24.72 3.33
N ALA A 405 24.74 24.32 3.78
CA ALA A 405 25.21 24.64 5.13
C ALA A 405 25.52 26.13 5.22
N GLY A 406 24.73 26.86 5.99
CA GLY A 406 24.90 28.30 6.18
C GLY A 406 25.97 28.62 7.20
N ARG A 407 26.59 29.80 7.08
CA ARG A 407 27.75 30.26 7.89
C ARG A 407 27.45 30.43 9.38
N HIS A 408 26.18 30.74 9.74
CA HIS A 408 25.79 31.00 11.14
C HIS A 408 24.92 29.88 11.73
N GLY A 409 25.26 28.64 11.44
CA GLY A 409 24.58 27.49 12.05
C GLY A 409 23.20 27.17 11.44
N GLY A 410 22.75 27.84 10.38
CA GLY A 410 21.51 27.48 9.67
C GLY A 410 21.75 26.48 8.54
N LEU A 411 20.76 25.65 8.25
CA LEU A 411 20.69 24.82 7.06
C LEU A 411 19.61 25.37 6.12
N TYR A 412 19.93 25.53 4.85
CA TYR A 412 18.96 25.93 3.84
C TYR A 412 18.60 24.75 2.96
N LEU A 413 17.31 24.65 2.63
CA LEU A 413 16.72 23.60 1.82
C LEU A 413 16.05 24.19 0.60
N GLY A 414 16.39 23.69 -0.56
CA GLY A 414 15.72 24.00 -1.83
C GLY A 414 14.91 22.80 -2.30
N THR A 415 13.64 23.04 -2.68
CA THR A 415 12.71 21.97 -3.03
C THR A 415 12.29 22.01 -4.49
N ALA A 416 11.73 20.87 -4.97
CA ALA A 416 11.05 20.72 -6.25
C ALA A 416 9.55 20.52 -6.09
N ASN A 417 8.84 20.52 -7.23
CA ASN A 417 7.40 20.22 -7.30
C ASN A 417 6.57 21.10 -6.36
N GLY A 418 6.72 22.40 -6.54
CA GLY A 418 6.26 23.46 -5.67
C GLY A 418 7.45 24.09 -4.96
N GLY A 419 8.41 24.61 -5.75
CA GLY A 419 9.69 25.14 -5.30
C GLY A 419 9.58 26.04 -4.07
N GLN A 420 10.41 25.81 -3.08
CA GLN A 420 10.47 26.56 -1.84
C GLN A 420 11.91 26.64 -1.36
N VAL A 421 12.26 27.76 -0.75
CA VAL A 421 13.51 27.91 0.01
C VAL A 421 13.17 28.02 1.48
N LEU A 422 13.68 27.10 2.30
CA LEU A 422 13.47 27.09 3.74
C LEU A 422 14.82 27.24 4.46
N ARG A 423 14.76 27.84 5.65
CA ARG A 423 15.88 27.88 6.60
C ARG A 423 15.51 27.05 7.83
N LEU A 424 16.32 26.08 8.16
CA LEU A 424 16.27 25.39 9.45
C LEU A 424 17.14 26.11 10.48
N SER A 425 16.62 26.25 11.71
CA SER A 425 17.40 26.79 12.83
C SER A 425 18.56 25.84 13.16
N GLY A 426 19.66 26.40 13.71
CA GLY A 426 20.79 25.60 14.17
C GLY A 426 20.54 24.91 15.52
N LYS A 427 19.49 25.29 16.26
CA LYS A 427 19.13 24.76 17.58
C LYS A 427 17.70 24.23 17.57
N ALA A 428 17.43 23.26 18.44
CA ALA A 428 16.07 22.79 18.70
C ALA A 428 15.18 23.91 19.25
N ALA A 429 13.90 23.83 18.98
CA ALA A 429 12.90 24.78 19.46
C ALA A 429 12.60 24.56 20.94
N ALA A 430 12.16 25.61 21.62
CA ALA A 430 11.70 25.52 23.00
C ALA A 430 10.38 24.73 23.15
N SER A 431 9.60 24.61 22.06
CA SER A 431 8.39 23.78 22.02
C SER A 431 8.15 23.23 20.63
N GLY A 432 7.51 22.07 20.55
CA GLY A 432 7.20 21.42 19.30
C GLY A 432 5.91 20.58 19.39
N THR A 433 5.35 20.27 18.24
CA THR A 433 4.14 19.45 18.14
C THR A 433 4.29 18.40 17.05
N TYR A 434 4.01 17.17 17.40
CA TYR A 434 3.76 16.11 16.46
C TYR A 434 2.25 15.90 16.31
N MET A 435 1.75 15.77 15.10
CA MET A 435 0.35 15.44 14.82
C MET A 435 0.28 14.17 13.96
N SER A 436 -0.42 13.15 14.46
CA SER A 436 -0.55 11.88 13.76
C SER A 436 -1.30 12.04 12.42
N ARG A 437 -1.11 11.09 11.50
CA ARG A 437 -2.10 10.85 10.46
C ARG A 437 -3.46 10.54 11.08
N VAL A 438 -4.52 10.59 10.29
CA VAL A 438 -5.82 10.07 10.69
C VAL A 438 -5.74 8.55 10.80
N LEU A 439 -6.04 8.02 11.98
CA LEU A 439 -6.09 6.60 12.28
C LEU A 439 -7.48 6.08 11.96
N ASP A 440 -7.61 4.92 11.34
CA ASP A 440 -8.88 4.31 10.91
C ASP A 440 -9.11 3.02 11.70
N ALA A 441 -10.11 3.02 12.56
CA ALA A 441 -10.54 1.85 13.31
C ALA A 441 -11.37 0.86 12.45
N LYS A 442 -11.64 1.19 11.18
CA LYS A 442 -12.45 0.45 10.21
C LYS A 442 -13.97 0.55 10.48
N LEU A 443 -14.37 0.38 11.70
CA LEU A 443 -15.74 0.53 12.21
C LEU A 443 -15.77 1.65 13.24
N PRO A 444 -16.95 2.17 13.62
CA PRO A 444 -17.09 2.98 14.81
C PRO A 444 -16.47 2.26 16.01
N ALA A 445 -15.76 3.00 16.85
CA ALA A 445 -15.03 2.45 17.97
C ALA A 445 -15.18 3.33 19.20
N ASP A 446 -15.21 2.69 20.35
CA ASP A 446 -15.03 3.32 21.65
C ASP A 446 -13.55 3.44 21.96
N TRP A 447 -13.18 4.62 22.43
CA TRP A 447 -11.80 4.94 22.77
C TRP A 447 -11.52 4.59 24.22
N GLY A 448 -10.58 3.67 24.43
CA GLY A 448 -10.14 3.24 25.75
C GLY A 448 -9.18 4.25 26.39
N VAL A 449 -7.91 3.89 26.46
CA VAL A 449 -6.87 4.68 27.13
C VAL A 449 -5.74 5.10 26.20
N ALA A 450 -5.13 6.24 26.49
CA ALA A 450 -3.88 6.67 25.90
C ALA A 450 -2.76 6.62 26.94
N HIS A 451 -1.57 6.25 26.49
CA HIS A 451 -0.35 6.26 27.29
C HIS A 451 0.82 6.79 26.46
N LEU A 452 1.56 7.74 27.03
CA LEU A 452 2.85 8.18 26.50
C LEU A 452 3.93 7.77 27.47
N GLN A 453 4.91 7.04 26.98
CA GLN A 453 6.15 6.76 27.72
C GLN A 453 7.19 7.80 27.31
N ALA A 454 7.72 8.57 28.26
CA ALA A 454 8.66 9.64 27.96
C ALA A 454 9.71 9.80 29.06
N ALA A 455 10.95 10.01 28.64
CA ALA A 455 12.02 10.53 29.49
C ALA A 455 11.87 12.06 29.58
N MET A 456 11.66 12.58 30.78
CA MET A 456 11.38 13.99 31.02
C MET A 456 12.41 14.60 31.99
N PRO A 457 13.46 15.28 31.49
CA PRO A 457 14.34 16.09 32.32
C PRO A 457 13.54 17.10 33.18
N PRO A 458 14.00 17.45 34.37
CA PRO A 458 13.30 18.39 35.26
C PRO A 458 12.91 19.69 34.53
N GLY A 459 11.65 20.11 34.70
CA GLY A 459 11.09 21.31 34.07
C GLY A 459 10.65 21.17 32.62
N THR A 460 10.79 19.98 32.02
CA THR A 460 10.21 19.68 30.70
C THR A 460 8.77 19.23 30.83
N ARG A 461 8.02 19.29 29.70
CA ARG A 461 6.61 18.86 29.67
C ARG A 461 6.30 18.11 28.38
N VAL A 462 5.55 17.02 28.50
CA VAL A 462 4.97 16.29 27.38
C VAL A 462 3.48 16.04 27.61
N THR A 463 2.65 16.32 26.62
CA THR A 463 1.20 16.04 26.68
C THR A 463 0.69 15.47 25.38
N ILE A 464 -0.38 14.66 25.47
CA ILE A 464 -1.14 14.17 24.33
C ILE A 464 -2.57 14.71 24.37
N ARG A 465 -3.13 15.01 23.18
CA ARG A 465 -4.54 15.34 22.98
C ARG A 465 -5.08 14.51 21.84
N THR A 466 -6.36 14.17 21.89
CA THR A 466 -7.04 13.37 20.87
C THR A 466 -8.26 14.11 20.32
N ARG A 467 -8.70 13.73 19.13
CA ARG A 467 -9.99 14.10 18.55
C ARG A 467 -10.48 12.98 17.66
N SER A 468 -11.79 12.86 17.47
CA SER A 468 -12.42 11.81 16.68
C SER A 468 -13.44 12.33 15.67
N GLY A 469 -13.83 11.51 14.71
CA GLY A 469 -14.82 11.84 13.69
C GLY A 469 -15.15 10.66 12.79
N ASN A 470 -16.24 10.79 12.02
CA ASN A 470 -16.71 9.76 11.11
C ASN A 470 -16.38 10.02 9.63
N VAL A 471 -15.60 11.06 9.33
CA VAL A 471 -15.11 11.40 8.00
C VAL A 471 -13.59 11.41 7.96
N LYS A 472 -12.99 10.75 6.96
CA LYS A 472 -11.53 10.62 6.87
C LYS A 472 -10.80 11.95 6.63
N ALA A 473 -11.42 12.91 5.96
CA ALA A 473 -10.82 14.17 5.56
C ALA A 473 -10.79 15.21 6.69
N ALA A 474 -10.10 14.92 7.81
CA ALA A 474 -10.00 15.80 8.97
C ALA A 474 -9.52 17.23 8.66
N LYS A 475 -8.70 17.39 7.61
CA LYS A 475 -8.14 18.69 7.23
C LYS A 475 -9.15 19.60 6.53
N THR A 476 -9.96 19.07 5.63
CA THR A 476 -10.97 19.81 4.86
C THR A 476 -12.33 19.81 5.52
N LEU A 477 -12.66 18.74 6.24
CA LEU A 477 -13.95 18.53 6.91
C LEU A 477 -13.81 18.58 8.44
N GLY A 478 -12.83 19.32 8.96
CA GLY A 478 -12.53 19.38 10.40
C GLY A 478 -13.68 19.87 11.26
N ARG A 479 -14.64 20.63 10.70
CA ARG A 479 -15.87 21.05 11.38
C ARG A 479 -16.79 19.88 11.78
N PHE A 480 -16.62 18.71 11.16
CA PHE A 480 -17.35 17.47 11.47
C PHE A 480 -16.58 16.54 12.40
N TRP A 481 -15.45 17.00 12.94
CA TRP A 481 -14.66 16.32 13.95
C TRP A 481 -14.94 16.94 15.32
N SER A 482 -14.76 16.14 16.38
CA SER A 482 -14.80 16.66 17.73
C SER A 482 -13.73 17.73 17.95
N ALA A 483 -13.93 18.58 18.96
CA ALA A 483 -12.85 19.40 19.49
C ALA A 483 -11.68 18.51 19.98
N TRP A 484 -10.48 19.11 20.11
CA TRP A 484 -9.37 18.44 20.77
C TRP A 484 -9.67 18.22 22.24
N SER A 485 -9.40 17.03 22.77
CA SER A 485 -9.54 16.72 24.21
C SER A 485 -8.70 17.65 25.07
N ALA A 486 -8.95 17.64 26.38
CA ALA A 486 -8.01 18.18 27.36
C ALA A 486 -6.63 17.52 27.23
N ALA A 487 -5.57 18.23 27.66
CA ALA A 487 -4.22 17.72 27.62
C ALA A 487 -4.03 16.60 28.66
N MET A 488 -3.59 15.44 28.23
CA MET A 488 -3.25 14.31 29.08
C MET A 488 -1.73 14.28 29.28
N PRO A 489 -1.19 14.23 30.51
CA PRO A 489 0.25 14.20 30.74
C PRO A 489 0.87 12.84 30.35
N ALA A 490 2.17 12.85 30.03
CA ALA A 490 2.94 11.63 29.81
C ALA A 490 3.09 10.78 31.10
N ASN A 491 3.52 9.53 30.94
CA ASN A 491 3.80 8.54 31.97
C ASN A 491 2.59 8.20 32.86
N THR A 492 1.39 8.44 32.33
CA THR A 492 0.11 8.09 33.02
C THR A 492 -0.86 7.50 31.99
N TRP A 493 -1.60 6.47 32.41
CA TRP A 493 -2.73 5.95 31.64
C TRP A 493 -3.93 6.87 31.81
N ARG A 494 -4.48 7.37 30.74
CA ARG A 494 -5.63 8.28 30.77
C ARG A 494 -6.69 7.85 29.78
N LYS A 495 -7.95 7.84 30.24
CA LYS A 495 -9.09 7.59 29.37
C LYS A 495 -9.16 8.64 28.26
N ILE A 496 -9.36 8.21 27.03
CA ILE A 496 -9.56 9.09 25.88
C ILE A 496 -11.00 9.62 25.96
N SER A 497 -11.15 10.93 26.05
CA SER A 497 -12.46 11.60 26.16
C SER A 497 -13.06 12.03 24.81
N SER A 498 -12.42 11.69 23.69
CA SER A 498 -13.00 11.93 22.37
C SER A 498 -14.23 11.05 22.17
N PRO A 499 -15.32 11.53 21.53
CA PRO A 499 -16.51 10.73 21.27
C PRO A 499 -16.24 9.49 20.45
N ALA A 500 -17.04 8.44 20.62
CA ALA A 500 -17.00 7.23 19.79
C ALA A 500 -17.14 7.59 18.31
N ALA A 501 -16.26 7.04 17.46
CA ALA A 501 -16.24 7.31 16.03
C ALA A 501 -15.31 6.31 15.30
N ARG A 502 -15.35 6.30 13.96
CA ARG A 502 -14.46 5.46 13.15
C ARG A 502 -13.01 5.96 13.10
N TYR A 503 -12.80 7.26 13.13
CA TYR A 503 -11.46 7.86 12.96
C TYR A 503 -11.01 8.58 14.22
N LEU A 504 -9.72 8.42 14.54
CA LEU A 504 -9.05 9.14 15.61
C LEU A 504 -7.81 9.86 15.07
N GLN A 505 -7.50 11.01 15.63
CA GLN A 505 -6.25 11.73 15.43
C GLN A 505 -5.73 12.19 16.78
N PHE A 506 -4.41 12.12 16.99
CA PHE A 506 -3.78 12.64 18.19
C PHE A 506 -2.68 13.65 17.85
N LYS A 507 -2.36 14.47 18.81
CA LYS A 507 -1.18 15.36 18.79
C LYS A 507 -0.43 15.27 20.08
N ILE A 508 0.91 15.20 19.98
CA ILE A 508 1.84 15.25 21.12
C ILE A 508 2.48 16.63 21.12
N HIS A 509 2.46 17.30 22.27
CA HIS A 509 3.12 18.58 22.47
C HIS A 509 4.27 18.41 23.44
N LEU A 510 5.47 18.85 23.05
CA LEU A 510 6.70 18.80 23.82
C LEU A 510 7.13 20.23 24.16
N MET A 511 7.66 20.43 25.37
CA MET A 511 8.23 21.70 25.83
C MET A 511 9.58 21.44 26.52
N ALA A 512 10.58 22.19 26.11
CA ALA A 512 11.89 22.20 26.76
C ALA A 512 11.82 22.89 28.14
N ASN A 513 12.81 22.62 28.98
CA ASN A 513 13.02 23.40 30.19
C ASN A 513 13.80 24.70 29.90
N LYS A 514 14.04 25.51 30.93
CA LYS A 514 14.78 26.78 30.78
C LYS A 514 16.23 26.59 30.30
N ALA A 515 16.82 25.42 30.53
CA ALA A 515 18.16 25.07 30.04
C ALA A 515 18.18 24.60 28.59
N GLY A 516 17.02 24.52 27.93
CA GLY A 516 16.90 24.05 26.55
C GLY A 516 16.94 22.53 26.39
N GLN A 517 16.85 21.75 27.47
CA GLN A 517 16.82 20.30 27.39
C GLN A 517 15.47 19.84 26.85
N SER A 518 15.47 18.91 25.90
CA SER A 518 14.28 18.31 25.32
C SER A 518 13.79 17.10 26.11
N PRO A 519 12.49 16.94 26.34
CA PRO A 519 11.95 15.63 26.68
C PRO A 519 12.03 14.70 25.48
N VAL A 520 12.05 13.38 25.73
CA VAL A 520 12.09 12.33 24.70
C VAL A 520 10.89 11.40 24.91
N VAL A 521 10.05 11.24 23.89
CA VAL A 521 8.93 10.28 23.90
C VAL A 521 9.42 8.98 23.25
N ASP A 522 9.47 7.90 24.03
CA ASP A 522 9.91 6.58 23.57
C ASP A 522 8.78 5.80 22.90
N ALA A 523 7.54 5.97 23.40
CA ALA A 523 6.38 5.30 22.83
C ALA A 523 5.08 6.06 23.08
N ALA A 524 4.13 5.92 22.14
CA ALA A 524 2.74 6.31 22.34
C ALA A 524 1.84 5.10 22.03
N GLY A 525 0.92 4.80 22.95
CA GLY A 525 -0.09 3.76 22.83
C GLY A 525 -1.50 4.34 22.93
N LEU A 526 -2.39 3.93 22.02
CA LEU A 526 -3.81 4.28 22.08
C LEU A 526 -4.62 3.00 21.92
N VAL A 527 -5.46 2.73 22.92
CA VAL A 527 -6.31 1.53 22.96
C VAL A 527 -7.72 1.91 22.52
N TYR A 528 -8.33 1.06 21.72
CA TYR A 528 -9.72 1.19 21.30
C TYR A 528 -10.39 -0.18 21.15
N GLN A 529 -11.71 -0.19 21.18
CA GLN A 529 -12.54 -1.34 20.89
C GLN A 529 -13.56 -0.95 19.82
N GLN A 530 -13.68 -1.77 18.77
CA GLN A 530 -14.73 -1.54 17.77
C GLN A 530 -16.10 -1.77 18.39
N ILE A 531 -17.08 -0.95 18.04
CA ILE A 531 -18.47 -1.17 18.42
C ILE A 531 -18.98 -2.33 17.57
N THR A 532 -19.60 -3.32 18.21
CA THR A 532 -20.20 -4.46 17.54
C THR A 532 -21.34 -4.01 16.64
N VAL A 533 -21.37 -4.50 15.42
CA VAL A 533 -22.43 -4.23 14.43
C VAL A 533 -23.13 -5.51 14.05
N PRO A 534 -24.42 -5.46 13.64
CA PRO A 534 -25.16 -6.64 13.23
C PRO A 534 -24.51 -7.35 12.04
N PRO A 535 -24.46 -8.70 12.04
CA PRO A 535 -24.02 -9.46 10.89
C PRO A 535 -24.97 -9.24 9.69
N GLN A 536 -24.51 -9.56 8.49
CA GLN A 536 -25.28 -9.41 7.26
C GLN A 536 -25.41 -10.74 6.55
N ILE A 537 -26.66 -11.19 6.29
CA ILE A 537 -26.92 -12.34 5.44
C ILE A 537 -27.05 -11.85 3.98
N ASN A 538 -26.08 -12.19 3.16
CA ASN A 538 -26.00 -11.72 1.76
C ASN A 538 -26.94 -12.49 0.84
N THR A 539 -27.02 -13.82 0.98
CA THR A 539 -27.86 -14.70 0.17
C THR A 539 -28.47 -15.81 1.00
N VAL A 540 -29.68 -16.25 0.67
CA VAL A 540 -30.28 -17.48 1.18
C VAL A 540 -31.02 -18.13 0.03
N MET A 541 -30.78 -19.42 -0.21
CA MET A 541 -31.36 -20.18 -1.31
C MET A 541 -31.77 -21.59 -0.86
N ALA A 542 -32.85 -22.09 -1.39
CA ALA A 542 -33.28 -23.48 -1.29
C ALA A 542 -33.09 -24.13 -2.67
N VAL A 543 -32.27 -25.15 -2.77
CA VAL A 543 -31.92 -25.81 -4.03
C VAL A 543 -32.24 -27.31 -3.90
N PRO A 544 -33.12 -27.87 -4.76
CA PRO A 544 -33.33 -29.32 -4.80
C PRO A 544 -32.04 -30.06 -5.06
N VAL A 545 -31.88 -31.22 -4.43
CA VAL A 545 -30.70 -32.07 -4.64
C VAL A 545 -30.98 -33.02 -5.80
N ALA A 546 -30.09 -33.03 -6.80
CA ALA A 546 -30.21 -33.94 -7.92
C ALA A 546 -30.13 -35.41 -7.45
N GLY A 547 -31.05 -36.25 -7.94
CA GLY A 547 -31.08 -37.68 -7.59
C GLY A 547 -31.86 -38.02 -6.32
N ASP A 548 -32.16 -37.05 -5.46
CA ASP A 548 -33.02 -37.26 -4.29
C ASP A 548 -34.11 -36.18 -4.18
N PRO A 549 -35.35 -36.48 -4.55
CA PRO A 549 -36.47 -35.54 -4.58
C PRO A 549 -36.94 -35.09 -3.18
N HIS A 550 -36.56 -35.81 -2.12
CA HIS A 550 -36.89 -35.49 -0.73
C HIS A 550 -35.82 -34.72 -0.01
N LEU A 551 -34.71 -34.29 -0.70
CA LEU A 551 -33.70 -33.46 -0.15
C LEU A 551 -33.68 -32.08 -0.78
N VAL A 552 -33.68 -31.07 0.07
CA VAL A 552 -33.47 -29.66 -0.33
C VAL A 552 -32.26 -29.11 0.37
N LYS A 553 -31.27 -28.69 -0.39
CA LYS A 553 -30.10 -28.05 0.16
C LYS A 553 -30.36 -26.56 0.39
N ILE A 554 -30.33 -26.14 1.64
CA ILE A 554 -30.39 -24.75 2.02
C ILE A 554 -28.94 -24.23 2.02
N LYS A 555 -28.69 -23.17 1.24
CA LYS A 555 -27.37 -22.52 1.16
C LYS A 555 -27.53 -21.04 1.50
N TRP A 556 -26.56 -20.50 2.21
CA TRP A 556 -26.51 -19.07 2.49
C TRP A 556 -25.08 -18.56 2.49
N SER A 557 -24.95 -17.23 2.45
CA SER A 557 -23.70 -16.54 2.72
C SER A 557 -23.98 -15.41 3.69
N ALA A 558 -23.14 -15.26 4.68
CA ALA A 558 -23.20 -14.20 5.66
C ALA A 558 -21.81 -13.63 5.93
N THR A 559 -21.74 -12.38 6.36
CA THR A 559 -20.53 -11.69 6.73
C THR A 559 -20.74 -10.90 8.01
N ASP A 560 -19.70 -10.83 8.84
CA ASP A 560 -19.64 -9.95 9.99
C ASP A 560 -18.54 -8.89 9.77
N ALA A 561 -18.86 -7.61 9.98
CA ALA A 561 -17.94 -6.52 9.73
C ALA A 561 -16.88 -6.36 10.82
N ASN A 562 -17.14 -6.86 12.04
CA ASN A 562 -16.17 -6.93 13.13
C ASN A 562 -15.22 -8.14 12.96
N GLY A 563 -15.60 -9.09 12.10
CA GLY A 563 -14.89 -10.35 11.90
C GLY A 563 -15.27 -11.43 12.91
N ASP A 564 -16.41 -11.27 13.56
CA ASP A 564 -16.93 -12.22 14.56
C ASP A 564 -17.33 -13.55 13.91
N SER A 565 -17.18 -14.64 14.66
CA SER A 565 -17.63 -15.96 14.28
C SER A 565 -19.15 -16.02 14.28
N LEU A 566 -19.74 -16.48 13.18
CA LEU A 566 -21.19 -16.56 13.06
C LEU A 566 -21.70 -17.97 13.36
N GLN A 567 -22.75 -18.04 14.15
CA GLN A 567 -23.57 -19.22 14.36
C GLN A 567 -24.91 -19.05 13.67
N TYR A 568 -25.49 -20.15 13.19
CA TYR A 568 -26.74 -20.12 12.45
C TYR A 568 -27.78 -21.02 13.09
N CYS A 569 -29.04 -20.52 13.11
CA CYS A 569 -30.23 -21.28 13.38
C CYS A 569 -31.13 -21.28 12.15
N LEU A 570 -31.74 -22.41 11.83
CA LEU A 570 -32.68 -22.56 10.73
C LEU A 570 -34.05 -22.92 11.26
N GLU A 571 -35.04 -22.23 10.72
CA GLU A 571 -36.43 -22.50 10.98
C GLU A 571 -37.19 -22.63 9.64
N TYR A 572 -38.18 -23.48 9.58
CA TYR A 572 -39.03 -23.62 8.39
C TYR A 572 -40.48 -23.29 8.69
N ARG A 573 -41.23 -22.91 7.64
CA ARG A 573 -42.66 -22.58 7.73
C ARG A 573 -43.38 -22.98 6.46
N GLN A 574 -44.53 -23.64 6.62
CA GLN A 574 -45.45 -23.91 5.51
C GLN A 574 -46.28 -22.67 5.17
N LYS A 575 -46.55 -22.42 3.90
CA LYS A 575 -47.43 -21.31 3.45
C LYS A 575 -48.81 -21.45 4.05
N GLY A 576 -49.34 -20.41 4.66
CA GLY A 576 -50.64 -20.36 5.34
C GLY A 576 -50.59 -20.74 6.82
N ILE A 577 -49.47 -21.25 7.33
CA ILE A 577 -49.23 -21.53 8.76
C ILE A 577 -48.36 -20.41 9.34
N PRO A 578 -48.79 -19.68 10.38
CA PRO A 578 -48.04 -18.52 10.90
C PRO A 578 -46.84 -18.90 11.79
N VAL A 579 -46.69 -20.15 12.18
CA VAL A 579 -45.68 -20.63 13.13
C VAL A 579 -44.38 -21.06 12.41
N TRP A 580 -43.25 -20.63 12.91
CA TRP A 580 -41.93 -21.10 12.53
C TRP A 580 -41.53 -22.30 13.40
N ILE A 581 -41.04 -23.36 12.79
CA ILE A 581 -40.61 -24.58 13.45
C ILE A 581 -39.09 -24.68 13.32
N ALA A 582 -38.41 -24.90 14.45
CA ALA A 582 -36.97 -25.08 14.47
C ALA A 582 -36.57 -26.31 13.63
N LEU A 583 -35.55 -26.11 12.79
CA LEU A 583 -35.00 -27.17 11.94
C LEU A 583 -33.66 -27.64 12.48
N VAL A 584 -32.78 -26.71 12.83
CA VAL A 584 -31.46 -26.95 13.43
C VAL A 584 -30.92 -25.68 14.09
N ASN A 585 -30.16 -25.86 15.17
CA ASN A 585 -29.52 -24.78 15.92
C ASN A 585 -27.99 -24.98 15.94
N HIS A 586 -27.26 -23.90 16.23
CA HIS A 586 -25.80 -23.88 16.45
C HIS A 586 -24.96 -24.41 15.27
N LEU A 587 -25.39 -24.16 14.04
CA LEU A 587 -24.56 -24.47 12.88
C LEU A 587 -23.44 -23.42 12.72
N THR A 588 -22.27 -23.90 12.26
CA THR A 588 -21.17 -23.03 11.82
C THR A 588 -20.99 -23.08 10.29
N ASP A 589 -21.49 -24.14 9.66
CA ASP A 589 -21.51 -24.28 8.21
C ASP A 589 -22.53 -23.32 7.57
N THR A 590 -22.32 -23.00 6.31
CA THR A 590 -23.20 -22.15 5.50
C THR A 590 -24.10 -22.91 4.56
N ASN A 591 -24.39 -24.17 4.89
CA ASN A 591 -25.35 -25.02 4.17
C ASN A 591 -25.95 -26.07 5.08
N TYR A 592 -27.16 -26.53 4.74
CA TYR A 592 -27.88 -27.58 5.45
C TYR A 592 -28.70 -28.41 4.48
N LEU A 593 -28.75 -29.72 4.70
CA LEU A 593 -29.58 -30.65 3.92
C LEU A 593 -30.89 -30.89 4.65
N PHE A 594 -31.96 -30.25 4.18
CA PHE A 594 -33.33 -30.42 4.72
C PHE A 594 -33.98 -31.69 4.13
N LYS A 595 -34.23 -32.70 4.99
CA LYS A 595 -34.98 -33.91 4.64
C LYS A 595 -36.47 -33.60 4.65
N THR A 596 -37.10 -33.40 3.48
CA THR A 596 -38.48 -32.94 3.35
C THR A 596 -39.50 -34.04 3.53
N ASN A 597 -39.13 -35.32 3.56
CA ASN A 597 -40.02 -36.45 3.83
C ASN A 597 -40.64 -36.42 5.25
N SER A 598 -40.07 -35.63 6.17
CA SER A 598 -40.58 -35.46 7.54
C SER A 598 -41.70 -34.41 7.67
N VAL A 599 -42.08 -33.75 6.58
CA VAL A 599 -43.07 -32.68 6.62
C VAL A 599 -44.19 -32.92 5.60
N PRO A 600 -45.42 -32.44 5.84
CA PRO A 600 -46.55 -32.58 4.89
C PRO A 600 -46.26 -31.92 3.53
N SER A 601 -46.95 -32.41 2.49
CA SER A 601 -46.89 -31.77 1.17
C SER A 601 -47.35 -30.31 1.24
N GLY A 602 -46.62 -29.39 0.59
CA GLY A 602 -46.95 -27.98 0.65
C GLY A 602 -45.86 -27.05 0.04
N LYS A 603 -46.11 -25.75 0.15
CA LYS A 603 -45.11 -24.72 -0.17
C LYS A 603 -44.45 -24.27 1.12
N TYR A 604 -43.12 -24.27 1.14
CA TYR A 604 -42.31 -23.99 2.32
C TYR A 604 -41.33 -22.87 2.09
N ARG A 605 -40.95 -22.19 3.17
CA ARG A 605 -39.77 -21.32 3.27
C ARG A 605 -38.91 -21.79 4.43
N VAL A 606 -37.61 -21.52 4.31
CA VAL A 606 -36.64 -21.64 5.41
C VAL A 606 -36.15 -20.25 5.75
N LYS A 607 -36.14 -19.93 7.02
CA LYS A 607 -35.53 -18.74 7.59
C LYS A 607 -34.18 -19.13 8.16
N VAL A 608 -33.14 -18.44 7.74
CA VAL A 608 -31.79 -18.54 8.31
C VAL A 608 -31.60 -17.36 9.25
N ILE A 609 -31.21 -17.62 10.47
CA ILE A 609 -30.90 -16.63 11.51
C ILE A 609 -29.39 -16.74 11.74
N ALA A 610 -28.66 -15.64 11.54
CA ALA A 610 -27.24 -15.54 11.83
C ALA A 610 -27.05 -14.75 13.13
N SER A 611 -26.26 -15.27 14.04
CA SER A 611 -25.94 -14.66 15.32
C SER A 611 -24.42 -14.57 15.51
N ASN A 612 -23.93 -13.46 16.07
CA ASN A 612 -22.53 -13.25 16.47
C ASN A 612 -22.30 -13.49 17.98
N ALA A 613 -23.21 -14.20 18.64
CA ALA A 613 -23.15 -14.49 20.08
C ALA A 613 -21.91 -15.28 20.50
N ALA A 614 -21.25 -15.99 19.57
CA ALA A 614 -20.07 -16.78 19.89
C ALA A 614 -18.91 -15.93 20.41
N ASP A 615 -18.76 -14.70 19.91
CA ASP A 615 -17.63 -13.81 20.21
C ASP A 615 -18.05 -12.55 20.98
N ASN A 616 -19.35 -12.39 21.32
CA ASN A 616 -19.86 -11.18 21.94
C ASN A 616 -20.62 -11.48 23.26
N SER A 617 -20.63 -10.47 24.15
CA SER A 617 -21.47 -10.53 25.35
C SER A 617 -22.95 -10.50 25.00
N PRO A 618 -23.85 -10.99 25.87
CA PRO A 618 -25.29 -10.98 25.58
C PRO A 618 -25.85 -9.59 25.25
N GLN A 619 -25.26 -8.52 25.79
CA GLN A 619 -25.66 -7.13 25.54
C GLN A 619 -25.18 -6.60 24.19
N GLU A 620 -24.15 -7.21 23.61
CA GLU A 620 -23.53 -6.83 22.34
C GLU A 620 -23.84 -7.83 21.21
N THR A 621 -24.64 -8.87 21.50
CA THR A 621 -25.07 -9.87 20.53
C THR A 621 -26.14 -9.31 19.61
N PHE A 622 -25.96 -9.57 18.31
CA PHE A 622 -26.96 -9.27 17.29
C PHE A 622 -27.36 -10.53 16.54
N GLU A 623 -28.64 -10.57 16.21
CA GLU A 623 -29.23 -11.60 15.33
C GLU A 623 -29.87 -10.95 14.12
N VAL A 624 -29.67 -11.52 12.96
CA VAL A 624 -30.33 -11.11 11.72
C VAL A 624 -30.90 -12.33 11.03
N ALA A 625 -32.05 -12.16 10.40
CA ALA A 625 -32.75 -13.26 9.73
C ALA A 625 -33.02 -12.93 8.27
N ARG A 626 -32.98 -13.97 7.43
CA ARG A 626 -33.40 -13.90 6.03
C ARG A 626 -34.05 -15.19 5.59
N GLU A 627 -35.10 -15.06 4.75
CA GLU A 627 -35.88 -16.19 4.28
C GLU A 627 -35.55 -16.59 2.83
N THR A 628 -35.70 -17.88 2.51
CA THR A 628 -35.66 -18.38 1.14
C THR A 628 -36.91 -17.92 0.36
N ARG A 629 -36.88 -18.02 -0.96
CA ARG A 629 -38.10 -18.09 -1.74
C ARG A 629 -38.88 -19.36 -1.39
N TYR A 630 -40.19 -19.40 -1.72
CA TYR A 630 -40.99 -20.62 -1.56
C TYR A 630 -40.45 -21.74 -2.46
N PHE A 631 -40.37 -22.95 -1.90
CA PHE A 631 -40.13 -24.19 -2.63
C PHE A 631 -41.26 -25.17 -2.35
N VAL A 632 -41.43 -26.16 -3.23
CA VAL A 632 -42.53 -27.14 -3.14
C VAL A 632 -41.99 -28.43 -2.55
N VAL A 633 -42.66 -28.92 -1.54
CA VAL A 633 -42.51 -30.29 -0.99
C VAL A 633 -43.70 -31.10 -1.41
N GLU A 634 -43.47 -32.27 -1.99
CA GLU A 634 -44.50 -33.21 -2.38
C GLU A 634 -44.14 -34.62 -1.90
N ASN A 635 -44.80 -35.03 -0.85
CA ASN A 635 -44.65 -36.31 -0.18
C ASN A 635 -45.95 -37.19 -0.30
N ALA A 636 -47.03 -36.60 -0.83
CA ALA A 636 -48.22 -37.35 -1.04
C ALA A 636 -48.07 -38.29 -2.25
N PRO A 637 -48.31 -39.58 -2.12
CA PRO A 637 -48.24 -40.49 -3.25
C PRO A 637 -49.33 -40.18 -4.28
N PRO A 638 -49.12 -40.52 -5.55
CA PRO A 638 -50.16 -40.42 -6.55
C PRO A 638 -51.33 -41.38 -6.21
N VAL A 639 -52.51 -41.07 -6.69
CA VAL A 639 -53.74 -41.87 -6.47
C VAL A 639 -54.09 -42.57 -7.78
N ILE A 640 -54.24 -43.88 -7.72
CA ILE A 640 -54.75 -44.69 -8.85
C ILE A 640 -56.29 -44.81 -8.70
N SER A 641 -56.99 -44.58 -9.77
CA SER A 641 -58.46 -44.63 -9.78
C SER A 641 -59.04 -45.17 -11.10
N GLY A 642 -60.30 -45.58 -11.08
CA GLY A 642 -60.98 -45.97 -12.27
C GLY A 642 -60.44 -47.23 -12.95
N LEU A 643 -59.86 -48.17 -12.16
CA LEU A 643 -59.39 -49.43 -12.70
C LEU A 643 -60.48 -50.23 -13.38
N LYS A 644 -60.27 -50.56 -14.63
CA LYS A 644 -61.09 -51.47 -15.41
C LYS A 644 -60.27 -52.54 -16.03
N SER A 645 -60.76 -53.78 -16.02
CA SER A 645 -60.05 -54.89 -16.62
C SER A 645 -60.88 -55.53 -17.73
N ASN A 646 -60.24 -55.92 -18.80
CA ASN A 646 -60.85 -56.64 -19.90
C ASN A 646 -59.97 -57.81 -20.31
N VAL A 647 -60.60 -59.02 -20.33
CA VAL A 647 -59.94 -60.24 -20.80
C VAL A 647 -60.15 -60.36 -22.30
N LEU A 648 -59.07 -60.48 -23.04
CA LEU A 648 -59.08 -60.62 -24.50
C LEU A 648 -59.15 -62.08 -24.94
N GLN A 649 -59.55 -62.32 -26.17
CA GLN A 649 -59.70 -63.70 -26.73
C GLN A 649 -58.42 -64.51 -26.67
N ASP A 650 -57.21 -63.85 -26.71
CA ASP A 650 -55.93 -64.48 -26.59
C ASP A 650 -55.49 -64.80 -25.13
N ARG A 651 -56.41 -64.64 -24.15
CA ARG A 651 -56.20 -64.77 -22.71
C ARG A 651 -55.22 -63.72 -22.13
N SER A 652 -54.93 -62.66 -22.88
CA SER A 652 -54.23 -61.49 -22.27
C SER A 652 -55.27 -60.61 -21.58
N VAL A 653 -54.84 -59.86 -20.56
CA VAL A 653 -55.71 -58.93 -19.83
C VAL A 653 -55.22 -57.52 -20.07
N VAL A 654 -56.11 -56.60 -20.42
CA VAL A 654 -55.84 -55.19 -20.49
C VAL A 654 -56.50 -54.53 -19.27
N VAL A 655 -55.65 -53.84 -18.46
CA VAL A 655 -56.14 -53.05 -17.35
C VAL A 655 -55.92 -51.58 -17.71
N THR A 656 -56.94 -50.78 -17.63
CA THR A 656 -56.94 -49.30 -17.86
C THR A 656 -57.30 -48.57 -16.58
N GLY A 657 -56.88 -47.36 -16.45
CA GLY A 657 -57.19 -46.50 -15.30
C GLY A 657 -56.53 -45.13 -15.42
N PHE A 658 -56.74 -44.39 -14.38
CA PHE A 658 -56.12 -43.05 -14.25
C PHE A 658 -55.21 -42.98 -13.04
N VAL A 659 -54.14 -42.20 -13.17
CA VAL A 659 -53.24 -41.87 -12.05
C VAL A 659 -53.28 -40.34 -11.90
N HIS A 660 -53.54 -39.89 -10.70
CA HIS A 660 -53.55 -38.46 -10.35
C HIS A 660 -52.50 -38.17 -9.27
N SER A 661 -51.56 -37.36 -9.60
CA SER A 661 -50.60 -36.73 -8.65
C SER A 661 -51.03 -35.28 -8.41
N ARG A 662 -50.94 -34.83 -7.15
CA ARG A 662 -51.53 -33.54 -6.72
C ARG A 662 -50.85 -32.32 -7.24
N ARG A 663 -49.51 -32.35 -7.43
CA ARG A 663 -48.71 -31.16 -7.74
C ARG A 663 -47.52 -31.41 -8.69
N VAL A 664 -47.19 -32.64 -8.98
CA VAL A 664 -46.05 -33.00 -9.81
C VAL A 664 -46.50 -34.04 -10.86
N PRO A 665 -45.81 -34.14 -11.99
CA PRO A 665 -46.19 -35.14 -13.02
C PRO A 665 -46.07 -36.57 -12.51
N VAL A 666 -46.91 -37.46 -13.00
CA VAL A 666 -46.69 -38.90 -13.00
C VAL A 666 -45.58 -39.20 -14.01
N VAL A 667 -44.60 -40.01 -13.63
CA VAL A 667 -43.41 -40.29 -14.49
C VAL A 667 -43.36 -41.78 -14.90
N ALA A 668 -44.07 -42.65 -14.20
CA ALA A 668 -44.10 -44.06 -14.56
C ALA A 668 -45.36 -44.74 -13.99
N VAL A 669 -45.96 -45.60 -14.79
CA VAL A 669 -46.90 -46.61 -14.35
C VAL A 669 -46.38 -47.98 -14.79
N ALA A 670 -46.45 -48.97 -13.90
CA ALA A 670 -46.02 -50.32 -14.17
C ALA A 670 -47.02 -51.32 -13.53
N PHE A 671 -47.08 -52.53 -14.04
CA PHE A 671 -47.94 -53.55 -13.52
C PHE A 671 -47.16 -54.84 -13.26
N GLN A 672 -47.70 -55.67 -12.41
CA GLN A 672 -47.18 -56.98 -12.07
C GLN A 672 -48.37 -57.95 -11.96
N VAL A 673 -48.22 -59.17 -12.51
CA VAL A 673 -49.24 -60.24 -12.44
C VAL A 673 -48.85 -61.20 -11.33
N ASP A 674 -49.80 -61.46 -10.42
CA ASP A 674 -49.65 -62.37 -9.25
C ASP A 674 -48.38 -62.00 -8.40
N SER A 675 -47.54 -62.98 -8.14
CA SER A 675 -46.26 -62.83 -7.46
C SER A 675 -45.09 -62.72 -8.42
N GLY A 676 -45.27 -62.20 -9.63
CA GLY A 676 -44.23 -62.04 -10.65
C GLY A 676 -42.99 -61.35 -10.15
N LYS A 677 -41.81 -61.76 -10.67
CA LYS A 677 -40.50 -61.22 -10.21
C LYS A 677 -40.23 -59.78 -10.67
N TYR A 678 -40.86 -59.35 -11.78
CA TYR A 678 -40.56 -58.07 -12.44
C TYR A 678 -41.81 -57.24 -12.67
N TRP A 679 -41.61 -55.93 -12.57
CA TRP A 679 -42.60 -54.91 -12.97
C TRP A 679 -42.49 -54.66 -14.46
N GLN A 680 -43.63 -54.74 -15.17
CA GLN A 680 -43.73 -54.44 -16.59
C GLN A 680 -44.25 -53.02 -16.78
N PRO A 681 -43.75 -52.24 -17.73
CA PRO A 681 -44.26 -50.89 -17.98
C PRO A 681 -45.67 -50.92 -18.57
N ALA A 682 -46.50 -50.02 -18.08
CA ALA A 682 -47.77 -49.68 -18.72
C ALA A 682 -47.59 -48.58 -19.73
N ALA A 683 -48.46 -48.50 -20.74
CA ALA A 683 -48.47 -47.42 -21.74
C ALA A 683 -49.31 -46.25 -21.24
N ALA A 684 -48.85 -45.02 -21.42
CA ALA A 684 -49.66 -43.83 -21.23
C ALA A 684 -50.69 -43.71 -22.36
N SER A 685 -51.85 -43.15 -22.05
CA SER A 685 -52.94 -43.00 -23.03
C SER A 685 -52.59 -42.03 -24.16
N ASP A 686 -51.73 -41.08 -23.91
CA ASP A 686 -51.18 -40.08 -24.84
C ASP A 686 -49.74 -40.39 -25.27
N LYS A 687 -49.20 -41.56 -24.89
CA LYS A 687 -47.88 -42.11 -25.19
C LYS A 687 -46.73 -41.65 -24.25
N ILE A 688 -46.95 -40.69 -23.36
CA ILE A 688 -45.93 -40.23 -22.42
C ILE A 688 -46.52 -39.97 -21.04
N PHE A 689 -45.77 -40.23 -19.96
CA PHE A 689 -46.13 -39.89 -18.61
C PHE A 689 -45.40 -38.58 -18.21
N ASP A 690 -46.04 -37.41 -18.32
CA ASP A 690 -45.47 -36.10 -18.05
C ASP A 690 -46.46 -35.10 -17.40
N ALA A 691 -47.69 -35.52 -17.15
CA ALA A 691 -48.75 -34.69 -16.57
C ALA A 691 -49.14 -35.14 -15.15
N PRO A 692 -49.78 -34.26 -14.35
CA PRO A 692 -50.29 -34.63 -13.03
C PRO A 692 -51.52 -35.61 -13.07
N LEU A 693 -52.23 -35.66 -14.16
CA LEU A 693 -53.31 -36.60 -14.40
C LEU A 693 -53.03 -37.38 -15.68
N GLU A 694 -52.85 -38.67 -15.56
CA GLU A 694 -52.46 -39.56 -16.63
C GLU A 694 -53.44 -40.73 -16.75
N GLY A 695 -53.89 -41.03 -17.97
CA GLY A 695 -54.54 -42.29 -18.28
C GLY A 695 -53.50 -43.35 -18.62
N PHE A 696 -53.73 -44.59 -18.30
CA PHE A 696 -52.83 -45.67 -18.66
C PHE A 696 -53.53 -46.94 -19.15
N SER A 697 -52.78 -47.76 -19.89
CA SER A 697 -53.18 -49.08 -20.32
C SER A 697 -52.04 -50.10 -20.04
N ALA A 698 -52.32 -51.10 -19.26
CA ALA A 698 -51.40 -52.18 -18.93
C ALA A 698 -51.91 -53.50 -19.61
N ARG A 699 -51.13 -54.03 -20.53
CA ARG A 699 -51.48 -55.31 -21.21
C ARG A 699 -50.54 -56.42 -20.74
N THR A 700 -51.13 -57.49 -20.19
CA THR A 700 -50.39 -58.68 -19.80
C THR A 700 -50.03 -59.53 -21.01
N GLY A 701 -49.07 -60.45 -20.86
CA GLY A 701 -48.98 -61.59 -21.73
C GLY A 701 -50.20 -62.54 -21.57
N LYS A 702 -50.20 -63.64 -22.29
CA LYS A 702 -51.20 -64.69 -22.16
C LYS A 702 -51.13 -65.32 -20.78
N LEU A 703 -52.23 -65.37 -20.07
CA LEU A 703 -52.38 -65.92 -18.72
C LEU A 703 -52.96 -67.32 -18.74
N ALA A 704 -52.78 -68.08 -17.70
CA ALA A 704 -53.41 -69.37 -17.49
C ALA A 704 -54.91 -69.14 -17.19
N ALA A 705 -55.75 -70.19 -17.33
CA ALA A 705 -57.11 -70.12 -16.86
C ALA A 705 -57.15 -70.12 -15.32
N GLY A 706 -57.99 -69.22 -14.75
CA GLY A 706 -58.11 -69.09 -13.28
C GLY A 706 -58.04 -67.62 -12.81
N PRO A 707 -58.17 -67.40 -11.51
CA PRO A 707 -58.08 -66.03 -10.93
C PRO A 707 -56.65 -65.54 -10.92
N HIS A 708 -56.43 -64.27 -11.39
CA HIS A 708 -55.18 -63.56 -11.40
C HIS A 708 -55.36 -62.22 -10.72
N ARG A 709 -54.31 -61.80 -9.99
CA ARG A 709 -54.15 -60.48 -9.38
C ARG A 709 -53.22 -59.64 -10.21
N ILE A 710 -53.68 -58.51 -10.74
CA ILE A 710 -52.85 -57.55 -11.46
C ILE A 710 -52.67 -56.34 -10.56
N THR A 711 -51.45 -56.12 -10.12
CA THR A 711 -51.09 -54.99 -9.27
C THR A 711 -50.48 -53.90 -10.12
N ILE A 712 -51.01 -52.67 -10.02
CA ILE A 712 -50.55 -51.46 -10.68
C ILE A 712 -49.71 -50.65 -9.70
N ARG A 713 -48.57 -50.20 -10.11
CA ARG A 713 -47.70 -49.26 -9.37
C ARG A 713 -47.56 -47.94 -10.16
N ALA A 714 -47.90 -46.86 -9.54
CA ALA A 714 -47.69 -45.54 -10.11
C ALA A 714 -46.56 -44.80 -9.32
N VAL A 715 -45.75 -44.02 -10.04
CA VAL A 715 -44.66 -43.26 -9.50
C VAL A 715 -44.74 -41.83 -10.02
N ASP A 716 -44.67 -40.85 -9.13
CA ASP A 716 -44.59 -39.44 -9.50
C ASP A 716 -43.14 -38.93 -9.67
N ALA A 717 -42.95 -37.70 -10.13
CA ALA A 717 -41.66 -37.07 -10.34
C ALA A 717 -40.85 -36.82 -9.03
N LYS A 718 -41.48 -37.03 -7.88
CA LYS A 718 -40.82 -37.00 -6.55
C LYS A 718 -40.50 -38.39 -6.02
N GLY A 719 -40.76 -39.43 -6.84
CA GLY A 719 -40.48 -40.82 -6.47
C GLY A 719 -41.52 -41.41 -5.49
N ASN A 720 -42.58 -40.69 -5.13
CA ASN A 720 -43.65 -41.23 -4.33
C ASN A 720 -44.38 -42.34 -5.11
N LYS A 721 -44.72 -43.44 -4.44
CA LYS A 721 -45.25 -44.64 -5.04
C LYS A 721 -46.59 -44.96 -4.43
N THR A 722 -47.53 -45.41 -5.27
CA THR A 722 -48.78 -46.05 -4.83
C THR A 722 -48.99 -47.35 -5.56
N TYR A 723 -49.80 -48.22 -4.96
CA TYR A 723 -50.11 -49.55 -5.48
C TYR A 723 -51.62 -49.76 -5.36
N GLU A 724 -52.20 -50.32 -6.42
CA GLU A 724 -53.58 -50.71 -6.47
C GLU A 724 -53.71 -52.04 -7.22
N SER A 725 -54.70 -52.85 -6.91
CA SER A 725 -54.82 -54.16 -7.51
C SER A 725 -56.25 -54.44 -8.01
N VAL A 726 -56.35 -55.18 -9.11
CA VAL A 726 -57.58 -55.72 -9.64
C VAL A 726 -57.50 -57.24 -9.73
N LEU A 727 -58.54 -57.93 -9.31
CA LEU A 727 -58.71 -59.38 -9.49
C LEU A 727 -59.48 -59.65 -10.79
N VAL A 728 -58.93 -60.53 -11.61
CA VAL A 728 -59.49 -60.89 -12.91
C VAL A 728 -59.51 -62.41 -13.05
N THR A 729 -60.63 -62.96 -13.47
CA THR A 729 -60.72 -64.40 -13.79
C THR A 729 -60.58 -64.57 -15.31
N VAL A 730 -59.65 -65.38 -15.73
CA VAL A 730 -59.42 -65.77 -17.12
C VAL A 730 -60.05 -67.12 -17.35
N HIS A 731 -60.88 -67.24 -18.34
CA HIS A 731 -61.61 -68.45 -18.68
C HIS A 731 -60.86 -69.23 -19.77
#